data_0b01eb131ad52707c40f3265b9a16acb
#
_entry.id   0b01eb131ad52707c40f3265b9a16acb
#
_cell.length_a   1.000
_cell.length_b   1.000
_cell.length_c   1.000
_cell.angle_alpha   90.00
_cell.angle_beta   90.00
_cell.angle_gamma   90.00
#
_symmetry.space_group_name_H-M   'P 1'
#
loop_
_entity.id
_entity.type
_entity.pdbx_description
1 polymer ?
#
loop_
_entity_poly.entity_id
_entity_poly.type
_entity_poly.pdbx_seq_one_letter_code
_entity_poly.pdbx_strand_id
1 'polypeptide(L)'
;MRFSWTFASVLFLLLISLTSIAFAEIKVKVVDPSEAAVAGAQVQLLKAGKPSPAAVLITSAEGIVIFRETASSAFHVQVLAQGFAMAKADLSSTDESLTIKLRLATAAETVVVTATRTPVPSEAAGADVDALGSGQLELMQPVAADDAVRFLPGAVVNTYGQRGGFSSLFVRGGESAYNKVIVDGVYISESGETFDFGTVPLAQADRLEFVRGAQSTLYGSDAMTSVVQIWTRTGSTPVPEVRFGADGGNFGTANGYASLAGAHKRFDYNFFGNQFNTNGQGVNNVYSDSLQGGNVGAALSDEVSLRVRVRHSNRYDGLPGAWDFNSDALVPPLQVGDEHNNTLLGSVELTVAAPSGWQHRLIASDYFYRYTDNSPDGNTYNFAALYDEHVNHTAFEYQGDYSERSSGQIEAHSTFGYRIENENALVDYPQYFSETNGQRLDQGAYLQQQLTLGRLSVIAGGRFVHSSTFGNTGVPRVALTLLALRGGDFFSGTRLRFSYATAFMEPDFQETFASLGSGFVPNPGLLPVRTRAFEAGIQQSLLAGRWAVNATYFNNLFHDQIEYGTNTVTYMGNPPGTLGQYFNLQQAFAQGTEVELRGRIRTRLSLNAAYTYDSTQIVSAPFCADDACGTPLYEAGNPLLRRPKHSGTMLLNYLGKRWAANLGGSFVGRRPDSDFVDDLVDHAAGYARVDLGGWYAINSRITAYANVGNALNAHYNEVVGYPALTANFRAGLRFRIEGD
;
A
#
# COMPACT_ATOMS: atom_id res chain seq x y z
N MET A 1 5.71 -8.50 39.93
CA MET A 1 4.65 -7.53 39.72
C MET A 1 4.68 -6.49 40.85
N ARG A 2 5.32 -5.36 40.62
CA ARG A 2 5.14 -4.12 41.38
C ARG A 2 5.44 -2.97 40.43
N PHE A 3 4.41 -2.50 39.72
CA PHE A 3 4.47 -1.24 38.98
C PHE A 3 4.47 -0.09 39.99
N SER A 4 5.50 0.71 39.99
CA SER A 4 5.68 1.80 40.95
C SER A 4 4.80 3.00 40.55
N TRP A 5 4.08 3.55 41.49
CA TRP A 5 3.18 4.70 41.44
C TRP A 5 3.87 6.04 41.08
N THR A 6 5.15 6.02 40.78
CA THR A 6 5.95 7.22 40.44
C THR A 6 5.68 7.78 39.03
N PHE A 7 5.18 6.96 38.10
CA PHE A 7 4.87 7.45 36.73
C PHE A 7 3.56 8.24 36.65
N ALA A 8 2.59 7.93 37.48
CA ALA A 8 1.30 8.65 37.52
C ALA A 8 1.44 10.07 38.12
N SER A 9 2.37 10.27 39.03
CA SER A 9 2.57 11.57 39.71
C SER A 9 3.31 12.58 38.85
N VAL A 10 4.16 12.17 37.92
CA VAL A 10 4.86 13.07 37.01
C VAL A 10 3.93 13.54 35.89
N LEU A 11 2.98 12.73 35.47
CA LEU A 11 1.98 13.10 34.45
C LEU A 11 0.93 14.08 35.01
N PHE A 12 0.67 14.07 36.32
CA PHE A 12 -0.30 14.94 36.96
C PHE A 12 0.29 16.35 37.29
N LEU A 13 1.59 16.46 37.48
CA LEU A 13 2.27 17.76 37.76
C LEU A 13 2.52 18.60 36.50
N LEU A 14 2.46 18.04 35.30
CA LEU A 14 2.57 18.75 34.02
C LEU A 14 1.25 19.45 33.58
N LEU A 15 0.16 19.21 34.31
CA LEU A 15 -1.19 19.73 33.97
C LEU A 15 -1.59 21.01 34.68
N ILE A 16 -0.75 21.60 35.53
CA ILE A 16 -1.13 22.77 36.37
C ILE A 16 -0.18 23.95 36.18
N SER A 17 -0.11 24.50 34.96
CA SER A 17 0.36 25.89 34.76
C SER A 17 -0.15 26.49 33.45
N LEU A 18 -1.45 26.74 33.38
CA LEU A 18 -2.08 27.51 32.30
C LEU A 18 -2.51 28.88 32.82
N THR A 19 -1.61 29.85 32.77
CA THR A 19 -1.98 31.26 32.81
C THR A 19 -2.59 31.65 31.47
N SER A 20 -3.85 32.09 31.47
CA SER A 20 -4.58 32.54 30.29
C SER A 20 -4.00 33.86 29.77
N ILE A 21 -3.21 33.82 28.73
CA ILE A 21 -2.89 34.99 27.89
C ILE A 21 -4.01 35.05 26.83
N ALA A 22 -4.66 36.20 26.69
CA ALA A 22 -5.67 36.42 25.64
C ALA A 22 -4.98 36.45 24.27
N PHE A 23 -5.14 35.40 23.49
CA PHE A 23 -4.73 35.33 22.08
C PHE A 23 -5.91 35.66 21.17
N ALA A 24 -5.66 36.29 20.03
CA ALA A 24 -6.64 36.36 18.95
C ALA A 24 -6.76 34.96 18.32
N GLU A 25 -7.99 34.47 18.20
CA GLU A 25 -8.26 33.18 17.55
C GLU A 25 -8.45 33.40 16.04
N ILE A 26 -7.60 32.75 15.24
CA ILE A 26 -7.72 32.70 13.77
C ILE A 26 -8.32 31.36 13.40
N LYS A 27 -9.58 31.35 12.94
CA LYS A 27 -10.29 30.15 12.52
C LYS A 27 -10.11 29.90 11.03
N VAL A 28 -9.50 28.79 10.64
CA VAL A 28 -9.40 28.37 9.24
C VAL A 28 -10.30 27.16 9.00
N LYS A 29 -11.21 27.28 8.03
CA LYS A 29 -12.06 26.18 7.56
C LYS A 29 -11.58 25.72 6.19
N VAL A 30 -11.35 24.42 6.03
CA VAL A 30 -10.94 23.78 4.76
C VAL A 30 -12.09 22.96 4.22
N VAL A 31 -12.47 23.24 2.97
CA VAL A 31 -13.56 22.55 2.27
C VAL A 31 -13.11 22.07 0.89
N ASP A 32 -13.74 21.02 0.42
CA ASP A 32 -13.54 20.48 -0.92
C ASP A 32 -14.29 21.34 -2.00
N PRO A 33 -14.21 20.99 -3.30
CA PRO A 33 -14.95 21.69 -4.36
C PRO A 33 -16.46 21.63 -4.22
N SER A 34 -17.00 20.65 -3.50
CA SER A 34 -18.43 20.48 -3.20
C SER A 34 -18.88 21.13 -1.89
N GLU A 35 -17.95 21.81 -1.21
CA GLU A 35 -18.14 22.50 0.09
C GLU A 35 -18.20 21.54 1.30
N ALA A 36 -17.92 20.24 1.10
CA ALA A 36 -17.78 19.31 2.21
C ALA A 36 -16.48 19.59 3.00
N ALA A 37 -16.55 19.36 4.33
CA ALA A 37 -15.41 19.55 5.21
C ALA A 37 -14.26 18.58 4.86
N VAL A 38 -13.03 19.08 4.83
CA VAL A 38 -11.83 18.25 4.62
C VAL A 38 -11.16 18.03 5.97
N ALA A 39 -11.38 16.87 6.55
CA ALA A 39 -10.72 16.44 7.79
C ALA A 39 -9.29 15.96 7.50
N GLY A 40 -8.38 16.10 8.49
CA GLY A 40 -7.01 15.61 8.37
C GLY A 40 -6.11 16.43 7.43
N ALA A 41 -6.56 17.58 6.94
CA ALA A 41 -5.73 18.48 6.16
C ALA A 41 -4.69 19.16 7.06
N GLN A 42 -3.43 19.14 6.66
CA GLN A 42 -2.39 19.90 7.33
C GLN A 42 -2.47 21.38 6.95
N VAL A 43 -2.63 22.24 7.94
CA VAL A 43 -2.71 23.69 7.78
C VAL A 43 -1.51 24.33 8.46
N GLN A 44 -0.71 25.04 7.67
CA GLN A 44 0.46 25.76 8.14
C GLN A 44 0.16 27.26 8.18
N LEU A 45 0.37 27.89 9.32
CA LEU A 45 0.28 29.34 9.48
C LEU A 45 1.69 29.93 9.37
N LEU A 46 1.93 30.71 8.34
CA LEU A 46 3.22 31.32 8.02
C LEU A 46 3.16 32.82 8.29
N LYS A 47 4.04 33.33 9.14
CA LYS A 47 4.13 34.76 9.44
C LYS A 47 4.99 35.48 8.39
N ALA A 48 4.49 36.58 7.83
CA ALA A 48 5.24 37.34 6.86
C ALA A 48 6.61 37.73 7.40
N GLY A 49 7.69 37.39 6.67
CA GLY A 49 9.08 37.69 7.04
C GLY A 49 9.72 36.76 8.08
N LYS A 50 9.03 35.73 8.56
CA LYS A 50 9.62 34.68 9.43
C LYS A 50 9.82 33.36 8.68
N PRO A 51 10.94 32.64 8.96
CA PRO A 51 11.30 31.44 8.22
C PRO A 51 10.50 30.20 8.59
N SER A 52 10.03 30.07 9.82
CA SER A 52 9.29 28.89 10.30
C SER A 52 7.80 29.16 10.30
N PRO A 53 6.96 28.15 10.08
CA PRO A 53 5.53 28.25 10.37
C PRO A 53 5.35 28.66 11.84
N ALA A 54 4.45 29.61 12.10
CA ALA A 54 4.09 29.98 13.47
C ALA A 54 3.40 28.78 14.16
N ALA A 55 2.59 28.04 13.39
CA ALA A 55 1.98 26.80 13.83
C ALA A 55 1.66 25.89 12.62
N VAL A 56 1.63 24.58 12.87
CA VAL A 56 1.16 23.54 11.94
C VAL A 56 0.09 22.74 12.65
N LEU A 57 -1.14 22.80 12.18
CA LEU A 57 -2.27 22.11 12.76
C LEU A 57 -2.96 21.22 11.72
N ILE A 58 -3.73 20.24 12.20
CA ILE A 58 -4.52 19.33 11.37
C ILE A 58 -5.99 19.68 11.55
N THR A 59 -6.73 19.76 10.43
CA THR A 59 -8.15 20.05 10.46
C THR A 59 -8.92 18.97 11.23
N SER A 60 -9.86 19.43 12.06
CA SER A 60 -10.85 18.58 12.72
C SER A 60 -11.78 17.90 11.69
N ALA A 61 -12.65 17.03 12.15
CA ALA A 61 -13.69 16.41 11.34
C ALA A 61 -14.60 17.42 10.60
N GLU A 62 -14.78 18.61 11.17
CA GLU A 62 -15.53 19.72 10.55
C GLU A 62 -14.68 20.54 9.56
N GLY A 63 -13.47 20.10 9.30
CA GLY A 63 -12.51 20.80 8.44
C GLY A 63 -11.95 22.08 9.05
N ILE A 64 -11.93 22.22 10.38
CA ILE A 64 -11.58 23.46 11.07
C ILE A 64 -10.30 23.30 11.85
N VAL A 65 -9.44 24.32 11.81
CA VAL A 65 -8.35 24.55 12.75
C VAL A 65 -8.48 25.93 13.37
N ILE A 66 -8.00 26.10 14.59
CA ILE A 66 -8.00 27.36 15.33
C ILE A 66 -6.55 27.65 15.75
N PHE A 67 -6.00 28.73 15.23
CA PHE A 67 -4.69 29.21 15.61
C PHE A 67 -4.83 30.28 16.68
N ARG A 68 -4.00 30.22 17.71
CA ARG A 68 -3.92 31.21 18.78
C ARG A 68 -2.64 32.01 18.63
N GLU A 69 -2.72 33.10 17.87
CA GLU A 69 -1.58 33.96 17.57
C GLU A 69 -1.89 35.44 17.86
N THR A 70 -0.84 36.22 18.14
CA THR A 70 -1.02 37.65 18.39
C THR A 70 -1.33 38.38 17.09
N ALA A 71 -2.43 39.11 17.04
CA ALA A 71 -3.02 39.80 15.88
C ALA A 71 -2.18 40.93 15.24
N SER A 72 -0.86 40.92 15.32
CA SER A 72 -0.02 42.07 14.92
C SER A 72 0.73 41.94 13.59
N SER A 73 0.44 40.86 12.80
CA SER A 73 1.20 40.63 11.54
C SER A 73 0.33 39.96 10.48
N ALA A 74 0.65 40.24 9.21
CA ALA A 74 0.07 39.51 8.09
C ALA A 74 0.55 38.05 8.12
N PHE A 75 -0.37 37.11 7.89
CA PHE A 75 -0.11 35.67 7.82
C PHE A 75 -0.42 35.14 6.43
N HIS A 76 0.30 34.09 6.04
CA HIS A 76 -0.05 33.25 4.90
C HIS A 76 -0.48 31.88 5.44
N VAL A 77 -1.57 31.36 4.94
CA VAL A 77 -2.03 30.01 5.26
C VAL A 77 -1.72 29.09 4.08
N GLN A 78 -1.05 27.98 4.34
CA GLN A 78 -0.81 26.92 3.37
C GLN A 78 -1.53 25.67 3.81
N VAL A 79 -2.30 25.06 2.91
CA VAL A 79 -3.05 23.83 3.18
C VAL A 79 -2.56 22.71 2.28
N LEU A 80 -2.22 21.60 2.92
CA LEU A 80 -1.85 20.34 2.27
C LEU A 80 -2.87 19.28 2.67
N ALA A 81 -3.62 18.78 1.72
CA ALA A 81 -4.60 17.72 1.93
C ALA A 81 -4.45 16.65 0.86
N GLN A 82 -4.52 15.41 1.27
CA GLN A 82 -4.38 14.26 0.36
C GLN A 82 -5.43 14.32 -0.77
N GLY A 83 -4.98 14.08 -2.00
CA GLY A 83 -5.86 14.12 -3.18
C GLY A 83 -6.21 15.50 -3.71
N PHE A 84 -5.81 16.56 -3.00
CA PHE A 84 -6.03 17.95 -3.41
C PHE A 84 -4.71 18.61 -3.82
N ALA A 85 -4.84 19.67 -4.62
CA ALA A 85 -3.71 20.55 -4.88
C ALA A 85 -3.43 21.39 -3.63
N MET A 86 -2.15 21.66 -3.36
CA MET A 86 -1.74 22.59 -2.31
C MET A 86 -2.44 23.93 -2.51
N ALA A 87 -3.09 24.43 -1.47
CA ALA A 87 -3.72 25.74 -1.47
C ALA A 87 -2.94 26.73 -0.62
N LYS A 88 -2.88 27.98 -1.08
CA LYS A 88 -2.29 29.12 -0.34
C LYS A 88 -3.30 30.24 -0.28
N ALA A 89 -3.39 30.90 0.85
CA ALA A 89 -4.23 32.07 1.03
C ALA A 89 -3.54 33.08 1.97
N ASP A 90 -3.74 34.34 1.71
CA ASP A 90 -3.27 35.41 2.57
C ASP A 90 -4.34 35.73 3.61
N LEU A 91 -3.91 35.95 4.83
CA LEU A 91 -4.75 36.33 5.95
C LEU A 91 -4.36 37.75 6.39
N SER A 92 -5.30 38.68 6.31
CA SER A 92 -5.08 40.02 6.81
C SER A 92 -5.18 40.06 8.35
N SER A 93 -4.55 41.02 8.98
CA SER A 93 -4.50 41.18 10.45
C SER A 93 -5.89 41.40 11.09
N THR A 94 -6.94 41.59 10.29
CA THR A 94 -8.31 41.85 10.73
C THR A 94 -9.24 40.64 10.53
N ASP A 95 -8.74 39.55 9.88
CA ASP A 95 -9.59 38.39 9.58
C ASP A 95 -9.58 37.42 10.78
N GLU A 96 -10.73 37.24 11.42
CA GLU A 96 -10.94 36.25 12.47
C GLU A 96 -11.27 34.87 11.92
N SER A 97 -11.67 34.76 10.64
CA SER A 97 -11.99 33.51 10.00
C SER A 97 -11.68 33.50 8.51
N LEU A 98 -11.15 32.38 8.01
CA LEU A 98 -10.82 32.15 6.62
C LEU A 98 -11.38 30.80 6.17
N THR A 99 -12.12 30.77 5.05
CA THR A 99 -12.52 29.52 4.41
C THR A 99 -11.67 29.29 3.16
N ILE A 100 -10.95 28.15 3.13
CA ILE A 100 -10.10 27.74 2.01
C ILE A 100 -10.81 26.61 1.26
N LYS A 101 -11.21 26.89 0.03
CA LYS A 101 -11.78 25.90 -0.88
C LYS A 101 -10.65 25.25 -1.67
N LEU A 102 -10.42 23.97 -1.41
CA LEU A 102 -9.43 23.19 -2.12
C LEU A 102 -9.90 22.92 -3.55
N ARG A 103 -8.96 22.79 -4.46
CA ARG A 103 -9.22 22.27 -5.80
C ARG A 103 -8.70 20.83 -5.88
N LEU A 104 -9.41 19.98 -6.62
CA LEU A 104 -8.87 18.65 -6.91
C LEU A 104 -7.51 18.80 -7.60
N ALA A 105 -6.56 18.00 -7.17
CA ALA A 105 -5.22 18.01 -7.71
C ALA A 105 -5.24 17.76 -9.23
N THR A 106 -4.39 18.46 -9.96
CA THR A 106 -4.00 17.99 -11.30
C THR A 106 -3.07 16.79 -11.15
N ALA A 107 -2.83 16.04 -12.19
CA ALA A 107 -1.95 14.87 -12.17
C ALA A 107 -0.54 15.14 -11.61
N ALA A 108 -0.09 16.39 -11.66
CA ALA A 108 1.23 16.82 -11.21
C ALA A 108 1.24 17.43 -9.79
N GLU A 109 0.09 17.76 -9.22
CA GLU A 109 -0.02 18.54 -7.97
C GLU A 109 -0.62 17.76 -6.80
N THR A 110 -0.81 16.43 -6.95
CA THR A 110 -1.41 15.60 -5.90
C THR A 110 -0.54 15.60 -4.65
N VAL A 111 -1.13 15.89 -3.48
CA VAL A 111 -0.45 15.70 -2.19
C VAL A 111 -0.44 14.23 -1.86
N VAL A 112 0.72 13.71 -1.51
CA VAL A 112 0.97 12.32 -1.13
C VAL A 112 1.64 12.24 0.24
N VAL A 113 1.46 11.15 0.94
CA VAL A 113 2.01 10.94 2.29
C VAL A 113 3.00 9.78 2.30
N THR A 114 2.73 8.71 1.58
CA THR A 114 3.49 7.46 1.70
C THR A 114 4.98 7.63 1.36
N ALA A 115 5.33 8.44 0.38
CA ALA A 115 6.74 8.59 -0.02
C ALA A 115 7.64 9.29 1.02
N THR A 116 7.06 10.06 1.95
CA THR A 116 7.79 10.89 2.93
C THR A 116 7.25 10.76 4.35
N ARG A 117 6.20 9.95 4.57
CA ARG A 117 5.43 9.84 5.82
C ARG A 117 4.74 11.13 6.29
N THR A 118 4.86 12.19 5.53
CA THR A 118 4.24 13.50 5.78
C THR A 118 3.64 14.03 4.49
N PRO A 119 2.57 14.86 4.55
CA PRO A 119 1.95 15.40 3.35
C PRO A 119 2.92 16.29 2.57
N VAL A 120 3.25 15.90 1.34
CA VAL A 120 4.04 16.69 0.40
C VAL A 120 3.41 16.66 -0.98
N PRO A 121 3.65 17.65 -1.84
CA PRO A 121 3.34 17.53 -3.26
C PRO A 121 4.10 16.34 -3.88
N SER A 122 3.45 15.53 -4.70
CA SER A 122 4.07 14.35 -5.35
C SER A 122 5.33 14.69 -6.12
N GLU A 123 5.42 15.91 -6.64
CA GLU A 123 6.59 16.48 -7.32
C GLU A 123 7.82 16.59 -6.44
N ALA A 124 7.65 16.69 -5.11
CA ALA A 124 8.72 16.81 -4.13
C ALA A 124 9.01 15.50 -3.39
N ALA A 125 8.27 14.43 -3.70
CA ALA A 125 8.35 13.15 -2.99
C ALA A 125 9.65 12.37 -3.25
N GLY A 126 10.38 12.69 -4.32
CA GLY A 126 11.61 11.98 -4.69
C GLY A 126 11.40 10.51 -5.06
N ALA A 127 10.17 10.11 -5.38
CA ALA A 127 9.76 8.77 -5.80
C ALA A 127 8.56 8.87 -6.76
N ASP A 128 8.29 7.78 -7.50
CA ASP A 128 7.07 7.65 -8.29
C ASP A 128 5.91 7.25 -7.39
N VAL A 129 4.86 8.07 -7.35
CA VAL A 129 3.69 7.84 -6.52
C VAL A 129 2.42 7.93 -7.35
N ASP A 130 1.60 6.89 -7.24
CA ASP A 130 0.24 6.84 -7.75
C ASP A 130 -0.75 6.82 -6.60
N ALA A 131 -1.92 7.41 -6.81
CA ALA A 131 -2.97 7.42 -5.81
C ALA A 131 -4.34 7.23 -6.44
N LEU A 132 -5.13 6.34 -5.85
CA LEU A 132 -6.55 6.17 -6.12
C LEU A 132 -7.33 6.78 -4.96
N GLY A 133 -8.10 7.82 -5.23
CA GLY A 133 -9.00 8.41 -4.24
C GLY A 133 -10.37 7.74 -4.23
N SER A 134 -11.20 8.08 -3.23
CA SER A 134 -12.54 7.51 -3.01
C SER A 134 -13.41 7.49 -4.26
N GLY A 135 -13.43 8.58 -5.05
CA GLY A 135 -14.23 8.64 -6.28
C GLY A 135 -13.78 7.64 -7.37
N GLN A 136 -12.50 7.29 -7.45
CA GLN A 136 -11.98 6.28 -8.36
C GLN A 136 -12.27 4.87 -7.83
N LEU A 137 -12.04 4.62 -6.54
CA LEU A 137 -12.37 3.36 -5.88
C LEU A 137 -13.88 3.07 -5.97
N GLU A 138 -14.73 4.09 -5.80
CA GLU A 138 -16.18 3.95 -5.99
C GLU A 138 -16.60 3.60 -7.42
N LEU A 139 -15.82 3.99 -8.43
CA LEU A 139 -16.05 3.63 -9.83
C LEU A 139 -15.56 2.21 -10.15
N MET A 140 -14.36 1.87 -9.68
CA MET A 140 -13.74 0.57 -9.91
C MET A 140 -14.41 -0.54 -9.12
N GLN A 141 -14.91 -0.21 -7.91
CA GLN A 141 -15.51 -1.15 -6.97
C GLN A 141 -14.65 -2.40 -6.72
N PRO A 142 -13.36 -2.23 -6.39
CA PRO A 142 -12.48 -3.35 -6.12
C PRO A 142 -12.95 -4.10 -4.88
N VAL A 143 -12.83 -5.42 -4.88
CA VAL A 143 -13.09 -6.25 -3.70
C VAL A 143 -11.85 -6.29 -2.83
N ALA A 144 -10.68 -6.54 -3.42
CA ALA A 144 -9.40 -6.57 -2.72
C ALA A 144 -8.34 -5.69 -3.41
N ALA A 145 -7.15 -5.60 -2.82
CA ALA A 145 -6.10 -4.71 -3.28
C ALA A 145 -5.59 -5.05 -4.69
N ASP A 146 -5.53 -6.32 -5.03
CA ASP A 146 -5.14 -6.82 -6.36
C ASP A 146 -6.02 -6.27 -7.49
N ASP A 147 -7.33 -6.12 -7.25
CA ASP A 147 -8.27 -5.53 -8.22
C ASP A 147 -7.96 -4.06 -8.54
N ALA A 148 -7.41 -3.32 -7.57
CA ALA A 148 -7.12 -1.90 -7.73
C ALA A 148 -5.71 -1.67 -8.29
N VAL A 149 -4.70 -2.35 -7.72
CA VAL A 149 -3.29 -2.10 -8.08
C VAL A 149 -2.94 -2.54 -9.49
N ARG A 150 -3.65 -3.56 -10.04
CA ARG A 150 -3.40 -4.06 -11.41
C ARG A 150 -3.57 -3.02 -12.53
N PHE A 151 -4.22 -1.90 -12.26
CA PHE A 151 -4.38 -0.80 -13.21
C PHE A 151 -3.43 0.37 -12.95
N LEU A 152 -2.53 0.23 -11.97
CA LEU A 152 -1.54 1.25 -11.66
C LEU A 152 -0.25 1.04 -12.47
N PRO A 153 0.46 2.12 -12.81
CA PRO A 153 1.71 2.05 -13.55
C PRO A 153 2.74 1.14 -12.87
N GLY A 154 3.44 0.30 -13.64
CA GLY A 154 4.51 -0.57 -13.17
C GLY A 154 4.06 -1.76 -12.32
N ALA A 155 2.77 -1.92 -12.06
CA ALA A 155 2.23 -3.07 -11.34
C ALA A 155 1.91 -4.22 -12.31
N VAL A 156 2.35 -5.42 -11.97
CA VAL A 156 1.94 -6.66 -12.63
C VAL A 156 1.36 -7.58 -11.56
N VAL A 157 0.07 -7.85 -11.66
CA VAL A 157 -0.63 -8.78 -10.76
C VAL A 157 -0.75 -10.12 -11.44
N ASN A 158 -0.41 -11.18 -10.72
CA ASN A 158 -0.61 -12.56 -11.14
C ASN A 158 -1.43 -13.29 -10.08
N THR A 159 -2.66 -13.67 -10.45
CA THR A 159 -3.58 -14.40 -9.59
C THR A 159 -3.62 -15.88 -9.99
N TYR A 160 -3.58 -16.78 -9.03
CA TYR A 160 -3.78 -18.22 -9.24
C TYR A 160 -5.25 -18.51 -9.50
N GLY A 161 -5.67 -18.20 -10.72
CA GLY A 161 -7.03 -18.45 -11.19
C GLY A 161 -7.99 -17.31 -10.94
N GLN A 162 -9.00 -17.57 -10.14
CA GLN A 162 -10.12 -16.66 -9.91
C GLN A 162 -10.00 -15.94 -8.56
N ARG A 163 -11.08 -15.31 -8.14
CA ARG A 163 -11.14 -14.67 -6.82
C ARG A 163 -11.00 -15.72 -5.72
N GLY A 164 -10.17 -15.45 -4.74
CA GLY A 164 -9.76 -16.37 -3.70
C GLY A 164 -8.40 -16.99 -3.95
N GLY A 165 -8.01 -17.18 -5.21
CA GLY A 165 -6.66 -17.63 -5.52
C GLY A 165 -5.59 -16.62 -5.13
N PHE A 166 -4.43 -17.12 -4.73
CA PHE A 166 -3.28 -16.32 -4.31
C PHE A 166 -2.89 -15.27 -5.35
N SER A 167 -2.82 -14.00 -4.95
CA SER A 167 -2.56 -12.86 -5.84
C SER A 167 -1.24 -12.17 -5.52
N SER A 168 -0.23 -12.40 -6.36
CA SER A 168 1.09 -11.76 -6.28
C SER A 168 1.11 -10.41 -6.97
N LEU A 169 1.87 -9.46 -6.42
CA LEU A 169 2.21 -8.19 -7.07
C LEU A 169 3.71 -8.14 -7.38
N PHE A 170 4.04 -7.97 -8.64
CA PHE A 170 5.42 -7.79 -9.10
C PHE A 170 5.64 -6.36 -9.56
N VAL A 171 6.67 -5.72 -9.02
CA VAL A 171 7.04 -4.33 -9.32
C VAL A 171 8.54 -4.27 -9.62
N ARG A 172 8.91 -3.82 -10.83
CA ARG A 172 10.31 -3.62 -11.20
C ARG A 172 11.20 -4.84 -10.89
N GLY A 173 10.70 -6.03 -11.24
CA GLY A 173 11.40 -7.31 -11.07
C GLY A 173 11.36 -7.92 -9.67
N GLY A 174 10.83 -7.21 -8.67
CA GLY A 174 10.75 -7.74 -7.31
C GLY A 174 9.70 -8.83 -7.14
N GLU A 175 9.81 -9.60 -6.04
CA GLU A 175 8.84 -10.59 -5.57
C GLU A 175 7.62 -9.94 -4.93
N SER A 176 6.54 -10.70 -4.71
CA SER A 176 5.35 -10.20 -4.03
C SER A 176 5.64 -9.71 -2.62
N ALA A 177 6.46 -10.43 -1.85
CA ALA A 177 6.89 -10.06 -0.51
C ALA A 177 7.77 -8.79 -0.46
N TYR A 178 8.34 -8.35 -1.60
CA TYR A 178 9.15 -7.13 -1.65
C TYR A 178 8.30 -5.85 -1.70
N ASN A 179 7.00 -5.97 -1.56
CA ASN A 179 6.04 -4.86 -1.59
C ASN A 179 5.35 -4.73 -0.22
N LYS A 180 5.74 -3.73 0.56
CA LYS A 180 5.15 -3.53 1.89
C LYS A 180 3.72 -3.04 1.81
N VAL A 181 2.80 -3.71 2.50
CA VAL A 181 1.38 -3.33 2.57
C VAL A 181 1.05 -2.77 3.96
N ILE A 182 0.41 -1.61 3.98
CA ILE A 182 0.03 -0.92 5.21
C ILE A 182 -1.45 -0.52 5.11
N VAL A 183 -2.25 -0.94 6.08
CA VAL A 183 -3.66 -0.54 6.19
C VAL A 183 -3.85 0.23 7.49
N ASP A 184 -4.31 1.47 7.39
CA ASP A 184 -4.58 2.32 8.55
C ASP A 184 -3.40 2.48 9.54
N GLY A 185 -2.17 2.44 9.01
CA GLY A 185 -0.93 2.52 9.78
C GLY A 185 -0.43 1.18 10.34
N VAL A 186 -1.17 0.10 10.14
CA VAL A 186 -0.79 -1.27 10.52
C VAL A 186 -0.09 -1.93 9.35
N TYR A 187 1.12 -2.44 9.57
CA TYR A 187 1.79 -3.31 8.61
C TYR A 187 1.12 -4.69 8.60
N ILE A 188 0.87 -5.20 7.41
CA ILE A 188 0.29 -6.52 7.19
C ILE A 188 1.38 -7.44 6.64
N SER A 189 1.60 -8.57 7.28
CA SER A 189 2.58 -9.59 6.89
C SER A 189 1.96 -10.99 6.94
N GLU A 190 2.55 -11.89 6.19
CA GLU A 190 2.33 -13.33 6.24
C GLU A 190 3.66 -13.98 6.60
N SER A 191 3.69 -15.19 7.13
CA SER A 191 4.94 -15.84 7.56
C SER A 191 5.67 -16.58 6.44
N GLY A 192 5.17 -16.47 5.19
CA GLY A 192 5.72 -17.12 4.01
C GLY A 192 6.52 -16.21 3.10
N GLU A 193 7.21 -16.80 2.11
CA GLU A 193 8.05 -16.11 1.11
C GLU A 193 7.29 -15.13 0.22
N THR A 194 5.94 -15.13 0.25
CA THR A 194 5.08 -14.37 -0.65
C THR A 194 3.98 -13.68 0.13
N PHE A 195 3.45 -12.59 -0.43
CA PHE A 195 2.32 -11.86 0.15
C PHE A 195 1.12 -11.90 -0.80
N ASP A 196 -0.06 -12.29 -0.28
CA ASP A 196 -1.32 -12.34 -1.04
C ASP A 196 -2.08 -11.02 -1.01
N PHE A 197 -2.07 -10.28 -2.11
CA PHE A 197 -2.83 -9.03 -2.27
C PHE A 197 -4.35 -9.24 -2.32
N GLY A 198 -4.81 -10.46 -2.56
CA GLY A 198 -6.21 -10.86 -2.50
C GLY A 198 -6.79 -10.92 -1.08
N THR A 199 -5.92 -10.98 -0.04
CA THR A 199 -6.33 -10.99 1.38
C THR A 199 -6.61 -9.60 1.95
N VAL A 200 -6.42 -8.53 1.17
CA VAL A 200 -6.55 -7.14 1.61
C VAL A 200 -7.84 -6.51 1.06
N PRO A 201 -9.00 -6.64 1.73
CA PRO A 201 -10.27 -6.14 1.22
C PRO A 201 -10.31 -4.61 1.22
N LEU A 202 -10.84 -4.02 0.14
CA LEU A 202 -10.89 -2.57 -0.08
C LEU A 202 -12.25 -1.92 0.22
N ALA A 203 -13.21 -2.64 0.76
CA ALA A 203 -14.46 -2.02 1.18
C ALA A 203 -14.20 -0.90 2.21
N GLN A 204 -14.84 0.28 2.01
CA GLN A 204 -14.63 1.50 2.79
C GLN A 204 -13.21 2.10 2.72
N ALA A 205 -12.37 1.68 1.80
CA ALA A 205 -11.14 2.40 1.51
C ALA A 205 -11.47 3.78 0.92
N ASP A 206 -10.89 4.82 1.50
CA ASP A 206 -11.01 6.20 1.04
C ASP A 206 -9.89 6.55 0.05
N ARG A 207 -8.74 5.94 0.26
CA ARG A 207 -7.54 6.18 -0.53
C ARG A 207 -6.61 4.97 -0.54
N LEU A 208 -5.98 4.74 -1.67
CA LEU A 208 -4.84 3.86 -1.85
C LEU A 208 -3.70 4.65 -2.46
N GLU A 209 -2.52 4.63 -1.86
CA GLU A 209 -1.27 5.15 -2.46
C GLU A 209 -0.35 3.99 -2.79
N PHE A 210 0.27 4.07 -3.94
CA PHE A 210 1.25 3.12 -4.45
C PHE A 210 2.54 3.84 -4.78
N VAL A 211 3.56 3.62 -3.95
CA VAL A 211 4.90 4.19 -4.12
C VAL A 211 5.82 3.14 -4.70
N ARG A 212 6.43 3.42 -5.84
CA ARG A 212 7.40 2.54 -6.48
C ARG A 212 8.83 2.89 -6.08
N GLY A 213 9.68 1.87 -6.05
CA GLY A 213 11.09 1.95 -5.66
C GLY A 213 11.34 1.68 -4.18
N ALA A 214 12.60 1.57 -3.81
CA ALA A 214 13.05 1.19 -2.48
C ALA A 214 12.70 2.26 -1.42
N GLN A 215 11.98 1.86 -0.36
CA GLN A 215 11.45 2.71 0.70
C GLN A 215 11.82 2.23 2.12
N SER A 216 12.72 1.25 2.27
CA SER A 216 13.06 0.68 3.58
C SER A 216 13.65 1.70 4.56
N THR A 217 14.19 2.82 4.10
CA THR A 217 14.63 3.92 4.97
C THR A 217 13.52 4.42 5.90
N LEU A 218 12.29 4.55 5.40
CA LEU A 218 11.16 4.98 6.20
C LEU A 218 10.33 3.81 6.75
N TYR A 219 10.25 2.71 6.01
CA TYR A 219 9.28 1.65 6.29
C TYR A 219 9.89 0.35 6.82
N GLY A 220 11.23 0.22 6.84
CA GLY A 220 11.93 -0.99 7.31
C GLY A 220 11.86 -2.13 6.31
N SER A 221 11.75 -3.37 6.80
CA SER A 221 11.68 -4.58 5.99
C SER A 221 10.59 -4.54 4.92
N ASP A 222 10.75 -5.29 3.84
CA ASP A 222 9.78 -5.59 2.77
C ASP A 222 9.41 -4.40 1.85
N ALA A 223 9.85 -3.19 2.16
CA ALA A 223 9.69 -2.02 1.31
C ALA A 223 10.81 -1.93 0.25
N MET A 224 11.05 -3.05 -0.47
CA MET A 224 12.17 -3.17 -1.40
C MET A 224 11.85 -2.63 -2.79
N THR A 225 10.65 -2.89 -3.30
CA THR A 225 10.24 -2.46 -4.65
C THR A 225 9.02 -1.58 -4.67
N SER A 226 8.17 -1.67 -3.67
CA SER A 226 7.06 -0.72 -3.49
C SER A 226 6.52 -0.66 -2.05
N VAL A 227 5.68 0.35 -1.82
CA VAL A 227 4.80 0.44 -0.64
C VAL A 227 3.38 0.70 -1.13
N VAL A 228 2.44 -0.13 -0.70
CA VAL A 228 1.00 0.05 -0.89
C VAL A 228 0.39 0.48 0.44
N GLN A 229 -0.15 1.67 0.49
CA GLN A 229 -0.79 2.17 1.71
C GLN A 229 -2.26 2.49 1.47
N ILE A 230 -3.10 2.00 2.37
CA ILE A 230 -4.56 2.09 2.30
C ILE A 230 -5.07 2.79 3.55
N TRP A 231 -6.00 3.72 3.37
CA TRP A 231 -6.69 4.40 4.46
C TRP A 231 -8.18 4.15 4.38
N THR A 232 -8.75 3.79 5.53
CA THR A 232 -10.19 3.67 5.71
C THR A 232 -10.83 5.06 5.85
N ARG A 233 -12.02 5.20 5.29
CA ARG A 233 -12.83 6.41 5.37
C ARG A 233 -13.04 6.87 6.81
N THR A 234 -13.01 8.18 7.03
CA THR A 234 -13.37 8.87 8.28
C THR A 234 -14.78 9.49 8.17
N GLY A 235 -15.35 9.85 9.29
CA GLY A 235 -16.59 10.67 9.32
C GLY A 235 -16.27 12.12 9.02
N SER A 236 -17.11 12.79 8.22
CA SER A 236 -16.93 14.20 7.86
C SER A 236 -18.21 15.04 7.87
N THR A 237 -19.38 14.41 8.04
CA THR A 237 -20.69 15.10 8.01
C THR A 237 -21.16 15.42 9.43
N PRO A 238 -21.63 16.65 9.71
CA PRO A 238 -22.13 17.03 11.03
C PRO A 238 -23.38 16.24 11.45
N VAL A 239 -24.16 15.81 10.48
CA VAL A 239 -25.29 14.91 10.67
C VAL A 239 -24.86 13.50 10.31
N PRO A 240 -25.19 12.47 11.12
CA PRO A 240 -24.85 11.10 10.82
C PRO A 240 -25.33 10.67 9.43
N GLU A 241 -24.43 10.10 8.65
CA GLU A 241 -24.70 9.54 7.34
C GLU A 241 -24.76 8.01 7.42
N VAL A 242 -25.87 7.44 7.02
CA VAL A 242 -26.01 6.00 6.82
C VAL A 242 -25.91 5.70 5.33
N ARG A 243 -24.97 4.84 4.95
CA ARG A 243 -24.89 4.29 3.60
C ARG A 243 -25.08 2.79 3.67
N PHE A 244 -25.87 2.25 2.76
CA PHE A 244 -26.02 0.82 2.57
C PHE A 244 -26.28 0.53 1.10
N GLY A 245 -25.97 -0.66 0.68
CA GLY A 245 -26.17 -1.08 -0.69
C GLY A 245 -26.03 -2.57 -0.86
N ALA A 246 -26.55 -3.04 -2.00
CA ALA A 246 -26.39 -4.42 -2.40
C ALA A 246 -26.26 -4.48 -3.93
N ASP A 247 -25.48 -5.45 -4.40
CA ASP A 247 -25.35 -5.81 -5.80
C ASP A 247 -25.35 -7.33 -5.97
N GLY A 248 -25.70 -7.76 -7.17
CA GLY A 248 -25.64 -9.14 -7.61
C GLY A 248 -25.08 -9.24 -9.02
N GLY A 249 -24.60 -10.42 -9.37
CA GLY A 249 -23.98 -10.66 -10.66
C GLY A 249 -24.04 -12.10 -11.13
N ASN A 250 -23.35 -12.39 -12.23
CA ASN A 250 -23.17 -13.77 -12.66
C ASN A 250 -22.31 -14.59 -11.69
N PHE A 251 -22.20 -15.88 -11.90
CA PHE A 251 -21.48 -16.83 -11.04
C PHE A 251 -21.97 -16.83 -9.57
N GLY A 252 -23.26 -16.57 -9.34
CA GLY A 252 -23.83 -16.52 -8.00
C GLY A 252 -23.28 -15.37 -7.14
N THR A 253 -22.73 -14.32 -7.77
CA THR A 253 -22.14 -13.19 -7.05
C THR A 253 -23.21 -12.38 -6.34
N ALA A 254 -22.98 -12.08 -5.06
CA ALA A 254 -23.78 -11.20 -4.22
C ALA A 254 -22.88 -10.42 -3.28
N ASN A 255 -23.16 -9.12 -3.12
CA ASN A 255 -22.46 -8.27 -2.20
C ASN A 255 -23.45 -7.36 -1.47
N GLY A 256 -23.22 -7.14 -0.19
CA GLY A 256 -23.98 -6.22 0.63
C GLY A 256 -23.11 -5.48 1.62
N TYR A 257 -23.37 -4.21 1.83
CA TYR A 257 -22.63 -3.42 2.80
C TYR A 257 -23.51 -2.40 3.52
N ALA A 258 -23.06 -2.00 4.68
CA ALA A 258 -23.63 -0.88 5.44
C ALA A 258 -22.52 -0.09 6.14
N SER A 259 -22.70 1.21 6.27
CA SER A 259 -21.83 2.06 7.09
C SER A 259 -22.60 3.18 7.77
N LEU A 260 -22.11 3.59 8.94
CA LEU A 260 -22.58 4.74 9.71
C LEU A 260 -21.37 5.64 9.96
N ALA A 261 -21.38 6.85 9.41
CA ALA A 261 -20.31 7.81 9.57
C ALA A 261 -20.85 9.18 9.97
N GLY A 262 -20.05 9.93 10.72
CA GLY A 262 -20.41 11.29 11.12
C GLY A 262 -19.28 12.00 11.83
N ALA A 263 -19.47 13.31 12.02
CA ALA A 263 -18.54 14.15 12.76
C ALA A 263 -19.34 15.13 13.61
N HIS A 264 -19.02 15.25 14.90
CA HIS A 264 -19.65 16.21 15.78
C HIS A 264 -18.62 16.89 16.68
N LYS A 265 -18.49 18.20 16.53
CA LYS A 265 -17.50 19.01 17.28
C LYS A 265 -16.07 18.44 17.10
N ARG A 266 -15.57 17.77 18.14
CA ARG A 266 -14.21 17.23 18.21
C ARG A 266 -14.12 15.72 17.92
N PHE A 267 -15.23 15.08 17.57
CA PHE A 267 -15.29 13.64 17.32
C PHE A 267 -15.70 13.35 15.90
N ASP A 268 -15.07 12.37 15.29
CA ASP A 268 -15.50 11.75 14.05
C ASP A 268 -15.52 10.23 14.20
N TYR A 269 -16.38 9.58 13.42
CA TYR A 269 -16.50 8.13 13.43
C TYR A 269 -16.97 7.60 12.09
N ASN A 270 -16.56 6.37 11.79
CA ASN A 270 -17.08 5.55 10.70
C ASN A 270 -17.09 4.09 11.16
N PHE A 271 -18.26 3.46 11.21
CA PHE A 271 -18.42 2.02 11.43
C PHE A 271 -19.00 1.39 10.19
N PHE A 272 -18.54 0.20 9.84
CA PHE A 272 -18.94 -0.44 8.61
C PHE A 272 -18.91 -1.97 8.69
N GLY A 273 -19.71 -2.59 7.81
CA GLY A 273 -19.68 -4.01 7.51
C GLY A 273 -19.91 -4.23 6.02
N ASN A 274 -19.28 -5.27 5.47
CA ASN A 274 -19.41 -5.74 4.10
C ASN A 274 -19.43 -7.26 4.09
N GLN A 275 -20.24 -7.85 3.20
CA GLN A 275 -20.24 -9.27 2.89
C GLN A 275 -20.24 -9.44 1.39
N PHE A 276 -19.24 -10.14 0.86
CA PHE A 276 -19.11 -10.48 -0.55
C PHE A 276 -19.09 -12.00 -0.71
N ASN A 277 -19.85 -12.53 -1.67
CA ASN A 277 -19.89 -13.95 -1.99
C ASN A 277 -19.92 -14.16 -3.50
N THR A 278 -19.31 -15.22 -3.98
CA THR A 278 -19.43 -15.71 -5.36
C THR A 278 -19.18 -17.22 -5.40
N ASN A 279 -19.82 -17.92 -6.31
CA ASN A 279 -19.52 -19.33 -6.55
C ASN A 279 -18.31 -19.50 -7.49
N GLY A 280 -17.88 -18.41 -8.14
CA GLY A 280 -16.87 -18.48 -9.19
C GLY A 280 -17.35 -19.26 -10.43
N GLN A 281 -16.44 -19.46 -11.36
CA GLN A 281 -16.69 -20.23 -12.59
C GLN A 281 -16.05 -21.59 -12.49
N GLY A 282 -16.85 -22.65 -12.67
CA GLY A 282 -16.36 -24.02 -12.62
C GLY A 282 -16.42 -24.64 -11.23
N VAL A 283 -15.62 -25.66 -11.03
CA VAL A 283 -15.63 -26.49 -9.82
C VAL A 283 -14.77 -25.84 -8.75
N ASN A 284 -15.24 -25.86 -7.51
CA ASN A 284 -14.52 -25.47 -6.30
C ASN A 284 -13.85 -24.07 -6.35
N ASN A 285 -14.55 -23.09 -6.94
CA ASN A 285 -14.11 -21.68 -7.02
C ASN A 285 -14.96 -20.74 -6.15
N VAL A 286 -15.57 -21.27 -5.09
CA VAL A 286 -16.37 -20.47 -4.16
C VAL A 286 -15.46 -19.48 -3.44
N TYR A 287 -15.96 -18.25 -3.23
CA TYR A 287 -15.28 -17.22 -2.44
C TYR A 287 -16.28 -16.47 -1.59
N SER A 288 -15.94 -16.24 -0.35
CA SER A 288 -16.71 -15.45 0.60
C SER A 288 -15.76 -14.59 1.44
N ASP A 289 -16.06 -13.29 1.57
CA ASP A 289 -15.32 -12.37 2.45
C ASP A 289 -16.28 -11.54 3.27
N SER A 290 -16.07 -11.54 4.58
CA SER A 290 -16.83 -10.77 5.56
C SER A 290 -15.90 -9.77 6.25
N LEU A 291 -16.14 -8.48 6.02
CA LEU A 291 -15.34 -7.39 6.56
C LEU A 291 -16.16 -6.52 7.51
N GLN A 292 -15.63 -6.26 8.70
CA GLN A 292 -16.20 -5.31 9.66
C GLN A 292 -15.11 -4.38 10.19
N GLY A 293 -15.48 -3.16 10.54
CA GLY A 293 -14.50 -2.24 11.11
C GLY A 293 -15.07 -0.95 11.66
N GLY A 294 -14.20 -0.23 12.33
CA GLY A 294 -14.48 1.08 12.88
C GLY A 294 -13.25 1.98 12.89
N ASN A 295 -13.49 3.26 12.67
CA ASN A 295 -12.48 4.31 12.70
C ASN A 295 -13.06 5.48 13.48
N VAL A 296 -12.49 5.81 14.64
CA VAL A 296 -12.95 6.87 15.54
C VAL A 296 -11.81 7.83 15.80
N GLY A 297 -12.07 9.12 15.58
CA GLY A 297 -11.15 10.22 15.85
C GLY A 297 -11.66 11.17 16.91
N ALA A 298 -10.76 11.69 17.73
CA ALA A 298 -11.05 12.70 18.75
C ALA A 298 -9.97 13.79 18.75
N ALA A 299 -10.34 15.05 18.54
CA ALA A 299 -9.47 16.20 18.82
C ALA A 299 -9.57 16.52 20.31
N LEU A 300 -8.60 16.07 21.11
CA LEU A 300 -8.57 16.25 22.56
C LEU A 300 -8.33 17.73 22.91
N SER A 301 -7.48 18.41 22.13
CA SER A 301 -7.27 19.85 22.12
C SER A 301 -7.10 20.31 20.66
N ASP A 302 -6.77 21.58 20.45
CA ASP A 302 -6.47 22.09 19.11
C ASP A 302 -5.13 21.53 18.58
N GLU A 303 -4.25 21.12 19.50
CA GLU A 303 -2.92 20.57 19.20
C GLU A 303 -2.85 19.03 19.31
N VAL A 304 -3.78 18.39 19.98
CA VAL A 304 -3.72 16.96 20.30
C VAL A 304 -4.92 16.22 19.73
N SER A 305 -4.64 15.20 18.91
CA SER A 305 -5.66 14.31 18.36
C SER A 305 -5.34 12.84 18.64
N LEU A 306 -6.38 12.08 18.88
CA LEU A 306 -6.33 10.62 19.07
C LEU A 306 -7.20 9.96 18.00
N ARG A 307 -6.70 8.90 17.41
CA ARG A 307 -7.46 8.07 16.46
C ARG A 307 -7.30 6.59 16.79
N VAL A 308 -8.42 5.88 16.78
CA VAL A 308 -8.48 4.43 16.98
C VAL A 308 -9.12 3.79 15.77
N ARG A 309 -8.50 2.75 15.24
CA ARG A 309 -8.99 1.99 14.10
C ARG A 309 -8.96 0.50 14.43
N VAL A 310 -10.01 -0.21 14.05
CA VAL A 310 -10.09 -1.66 14.15
C VAL A 310 -10.74 -2.20 12.89
N ARG A 311 -10.20 -3.28 12.35
CA ARG A 311 -10.71 -3.94 11.15
C ARG A 311 -10.53 -5.45 11.27
N HIS A 312 -11.58 -6.19 10.97
CA HIS A 312 -11.61 -7.64 10.98
C HIS A 312 -12.14 -8.15 9.63
N SER A 313 -11.43 -9.10 9.04
CA SER A 313 -11.86 -9.81 7.82
C SER A 313 -11.84 -11.31 8.07
N ASN A 314 -12.84 -11.99 7.54
CA ASN A 314 -12.93 -13.44 7.54
C ASN A 314 -13.27 -13.89 6.11
N ARG A 315 -12.31 -14.56 5.47
CA ARG A 315 -12.37 -15.05 4.10
C ARG A 315 -12.42 -16.57 4.10
N TYR A 316 -13.19 -17.11 3.18
CA TYR A 316 -13.28 -18.52 2.82
C TYR A 316 -13.25 -18.69 1.32
N ASP A 317 -12.44 -19.57 0.81
CA ASP A 317 -12.38 -19.91 -0.62
C ASP A 317 -12.11 -21.38 -0.88
N GLY A 318 -12.64 -21.85 -2.02
CA GLY A 318 -12.38 -23.18 -2.53
C GLY A 318 -11.12 -23.19 -3.39
N LEU A 319 -10.42 -24.33 -3.39
CA LEU A 319 -9.16 -24.54 -4.11
C LEU A 319 -9.33 -25.59 -5.21
N PRO A 320 -9.54 -25.19 -6.48
CA PRO A 320 -9.61 -26.13 -7.60
C PRO A 320 -8.23 -26.69 -7.99
N GLY A 321 -7.14 -26.07 -7.50
CA GLY A 321 -5.77 -26.40 -7.89
C GLY A 321 -5.43 -26.03 -9.34
N ALA A 322 -4.24 -26.40 -9.79
CA ALA A 322 -3.81 -26.23 -11.18
C ALA A 322 -4.42 -27.34 -12.05
N TRP A 323 -5.05 -26.99 -13.17
CA TRP A 323 -5.72 -27.95 -14.04
C TRP A 323 -5.77 -27.58 -15.53
N ASP A 324 -5.71 -26.28 -15.89
CA ASP A 324 -5.82 -25.78 -17.28
C ASP A 324 -4.54 -25.03 -17.67
N PHE A 325 -3.72 -25.66 -18.45
CA PHE A 325 -2.40 -25.17 -18.87
C PHE A 325 -2.51 -24.53 -20.26
N ASN A 326 -2.62 -23.20 -20.31
CA ASN A 326 -2.76 -22.42 -21.56
C ASN A 326 -3.95 -22.90 -22.44
N SER A 327 -5.07 -23.24 -21.83
CA SER A 327 -6.30 -23.78 -22.43
C SER A 327 -6.26 -25.28 -22.78
N ASP A 328 -5.26 -26.01 -22.28
CA ASP A 328 -5.23 -27.48 -22.33
C ASP A 328 -5.53 -28.02 -20.92
N ALA A 329 -6.71 -28.60 -20.71
CA ALA A 329 -7.10 -29.23 -19.45
C ALA A 329 -6.39 -30.58 -19.31
N LEU A 330 -5.24 -30.60 -18.63
CA LEU A 330 -4.41 -31.79 -18.48
C LEU A 330 -4.91 -32.74 -17.39
N VAL A 331 -5.53 -32.18 -16.34
CA VAL A 331 -6.12 -32.90 -15.20
C VAL A 331 -7.46 -32.28 -14.82
N PRO A 332 -8.40 -33.03 -14.20
CA PRO A 332 -9.61 -32.40 -13.67
C PRO A 332 -9.27 -31.49 -12.48
N PRO A 333 -10.04 -30.39 -12.28
CA PRO A 333 -9.92 -29.57 -11.09
C PRO A 333 -10.26 -30.37 -9.84
N LEU A 334 -9.63 -30.04 -8.71
CA LEU A 334 -9.90 -30.66 -7.42
C LEU A 334 -11.33 -30.31 -6.96
N GLN A 335 -12.03 -31.31 -6.44
CA GLN A 335 -13.42 -31.20 -5.98
C GLN A 335 -13.51 -30.76 -4.52
N VAL A 336 -12.47 -31.02 -3.76
CA VAL A 336 -12.32 -30.74 -2.33
C VAL A 336 -11.00 -30.00 -2.11
N GLY A 337 -11.01 -29.13 -1.15
CA GLY A 337 -9.92 -28.25 -0.77
C GLY A 337 -10.50 -26.88 -0.52
N ASP A 338 -10.14 -26.29 0.60
CA ASP A 338 -10.58 -24.96 0.99
C ASP A 338 -9.51 -24.23 1.81
N GLU A 339 -9.58 -22.91 1.75
CA GLU A 339 -8.79 -22.00 2.57
C GLU A 339 -9.69 -21.15 3.46
N HIS A 340 -9.21 -20.90 4.67
CA HIS A 340 -9.77 -19.91 5.56
C HIS A 340 -8.70 -18.90 5.96
N ASN A 341 -9.03 -17.64 5.85
CA ASN A 341 -8.16 -16.55 6.25
C ASN A 341 -8.92 -15.63 7.22
N ASN A 342 -8.39 -15.46 8.42
CA ASN A 342 -8.97 -14.60 9.44
C ASN A 342 -7.95 -13.55 9.87
N THR A 343 -8.28 -12.27 9.68
CA THR A 343 -7.41 -11.15 10.01
C THR A 343 -8.07 -10.19 10.98
N LEU A 344 -7.31 -9.74 11.97
CA LEU A 344 -7.71 -8.65 12.85
C LEU A 344 -6.57 -7.65 12.93
N LEU A 345 -6.82 -6.42 12.59
CA LEU A 345 -5.86 -5.33 12.72
C LEU A 345 -6.44 -4.20 13.58
N GLY A 346 -5.58 -3.62 14.40
CA GLY A 346 -5.93 -2.50 15.26
C GLY A 346 -4.80 -1.48 15.33
N SER A 347 -5.15 -0.19 15.39
CA SER A 347 -4.17 0.87 15.65
C SER A 347 -4.73 1.97 16.54
N VAL A 348 -3.84 2.52 17.35
CA VAL A 348 -4.07 3.73 18.15
C VAL A 348 -2.99 4.73 17.78
N GLU A 349 -3.39 5.89 17.30
CA GLU A 349 -2.50 6.96 16.87
C GLU A 349 -2.78 8.22 17.69
N LEU A 350 -1.77 8.71 18.41
CA LEU A 350 -1.78 9.99 19.10
C LEU A 350 -0.90 10.96 18.32
N THR A 351 -1.48 12.07 17.85
CA THR A 351 -0.74 13.14 17.17
C THR A 351 -0.74 14.38 18.03
N VAL A 352 0.44 14.98 18.21
CA VAL A 352 0.64 16.24 18.95
C VAL A 352 1.31 17.23 18.03
N ALA A 353 0.63 18.31 17.70
CA ALA A 353 1.19 19.46 17.01
C ALA A 353 1.75 20.42 18.04
N ALA A 354 3.08 20.58 18.09
CA ALA A 354 3.73 21.47 19.00
C ALA A 354 4.05 22.83 18.34
N PRO A 355 4.25 23.91 19.11
CA PRO A 355 4.64 25.20 18.57
C PRO A 355 5.91 25.12 17.72
N SER A 356 6.10 26.08 16.83
CA SER A 356 7.31 26.23 16.00
C SER A 356 7.53 25.14 14.96
N GLY A 357 6.44 24.50 14.47
CA GLY A 357 6.50 23.57 13.33
C GLY A 357 6.86 22.11 13.68
N TRP A 358 6.86 21.76 14.97
CA TRP A 358 7.01 20.39 15.41
C TRP A 358 5.69 19.63 15.38
N GLN A 359 5.74 18.38 14.94
CA GLN A 359 4.67 17.42 15.05
C GLN A 359 5.20 16.11 15.60
N HIS A 360 4.54 15.55 16.58
CA HIS A 360 4.89 14.26 17.18
C HIS A 360 3.75 13.28 16.96
N ARG A 361 4.08 12.03 16.61
CA ARG A 361 3.14 10.97 16.38
C ARG A 361 3.58 9.72 17.13
N LEU A 362 2.69 9.15 17.92
CA LEU A 362 2.86 7.87 18.60
C LEU A 362 1.82 6.91 18.03
N ILE A 363 2.27 5.76 17.56
CA ILE A 363 1.43 4.74 16.97
C ILE A 363 1.68 3.43 17.72
N ALA A 364 0.61 2.83 18.23
CA ALA A 364 0.58 1.45 18.68
C ALA A 364 -0.29 0.66 17.71
N SER A 365 0.18 -0.46 17.23
CA SER A 365 -0.54 -1.30 16.27
C SER A 365 -0.38 -2.77 16.59
N ASP A 366 -1.41 -3.53 16.27
CA ASP A 366 -1.42 -4.98 16.37
C ASP A 366 -2.09 -5.59 15.16
N TYR A 367 -1.54 -6.67 14.64
CA TYR A 367 -2.03 -7.44 13.52
C TYR A 367 -2.05 -8.91 13.91
N PHE A 368 -3.19 -9.53 13.81
CA PHE A 368 -3.38 -10.97 13.95
C PHE A 368 -3.84 -11.55 12.61
N TYR A 369 -3.20 -12.62 12.20
CA TYR A 369 -3.48 -13.35 11.00
C TYR A 369 -3.55 -14.84 11.32
N ARG A 370 -4.58 -15.50 10.84
CA ARG A 370 -4.68 -16.96 10.83
C ARG A 370 -5.09 -17.44 9.45
N TYR A 371 -4.33 -18.37 8.94
CA TYR A 371 -4.57 -18.99 7.65
C TYR A 371 -4.61 -20.51 7.82
N THR A 372 -5.60 -21.17 7.20
CA THR A 372 -5.68 -22.63 7.13
C THR A 372 -5.91 -23.06 5.71
N ASP A 373 -5.10 -23.98 5.21
CA ASP A 373 -5.34 -24.74 3.98
C ASP A 373 -5.72 -26.17 4.35
N ASN A 374 -6.87 -26.60 3.86
CA ASN A 374 -7.41 -27.94 4.02
C ASN A 374 -7.60 -28.57 2.64
N SER A 375 -6.51 -29.00 2.01
CA SER A 375 -6.48 -29.68 0.71
C SER A 375 -6.13 -31.17 0.89
N PRO A 376 -7.10 -32.02 1.30
CA PRO A 376 -6.82 -33.41 1.62
C PRO A 376 -6.50 -34.26 0.38
N ASP A 377 -6.92 -33.81 -0.81
CA ASP A 377 -6.72 -34.49 -2.07
C ASP A 377 -5.63 -33.81 -2.89
N GLY A 378 -4.86 -34.60 -3.61
CA GLY A 378 -3.84 -34.13 -4.54
C GLY A 378 -3.97 -34.77 -5.92
N ASN A 379 -3.24 -34.24 -6.88
CA ASN A 379 -3.03 -34.82 -8.20
C ASN A 379 -1.59 -34.56 -8.67
N THR A 380 -1.26 -34.78 -9.93
CA THR A 380 0.09 -34.59 -10.48
C THR A 380 0.62 -33.16 -10.25
N TYR A 381 -0.25 -32.15 -10.24
CA TYR A 381 0.13 -30.73 -10.17
C TYR A 381 -0.21 -30.07 -8.82
N ASN A 382 -0.85 -30.79 -7.92
CA ASN A 382 -1.31 -30.27 -6.63
C ASN A 382 -1.03 -31.28 -5.55
N PHE A 383 -0.26 -30.89 -4.55
CA PHE A 383 0.03 -31.75 -3.40
C PHE A 383 -1.08 -31.61 -2.36
N ALA A 384 -1.44 -32.74 -1.73
CA ALA A 384 -2.32 -32.70 -0.57
C ALA A 384 -1.62 -31.94 0.57
N ALA A 385 -2.32 -30.97 1.16
CA ALA A 385 -1.81 -30.15 2.24
C ALA A 385 -2.84 -29.98 3.35
N LEU A 386 -2.39 -30.06 4.59
CA LEU A 386 -3.10 -29.56 5.76
C LEU A 386 -2.14 -28.56 6.43
N TYR A 387 -2.52 -27.30 6.47
CA TYR A 387 -1.65 -26.22 6.91
C TYR A 387 -2.44 -25.28 7.82
N ASP A 388 -1.87 -24.93 8.97
CA ASP A 388 -2.44 -23.94 9.89
C ASP A 388 -1.33 -22.97 10.30
N GLU A 389 -1.55 -21.70 10.03
CA GLU A 389 -0.61 -20.63 10.30
C GLU A 389 -1.23 -19.57 11.19
N HIS A 390 -0.47 -19.10 12.16
CA HIS A 390 -0.83 -18.00 13.03
C HIS A 390 0.32 -16.98 13.05
N VAL A 391 0.03 -15.74 12.69
CA VAL A 391 0.98 -14.63 12.85
C VAL A 391 0.37 -13.58 13.78
N ASN A 392 1.18 -13.10 14.71
CA ASN A 392 0.85 -11.93 15.51
C ASN A 392 1.99 -10.92 15.42
N HIS A 393 1.69 -9.70 15.01
CA HIS A 393 2.65 -8.64 14.80
C HIS A 393 2.24 -7.39 15.59
N THR A 394 2.92 -7.11 16.70
CA THR A 394 2.68 -5.94 17.57
C THR A 394 3.80 -4.92 17.38
N ALA A 395 3.45 -3.66 17.18
CA ALA A 395 4.45 -2.60 17.00
C ALA A 395 4.12 -1.33 17.77
N PHE A 396 5.18 -0.64 18.21
CA PHE A 396 5.14 0.72 18.75
C PHE A 396 6.09 1.60 17.94
N GLU A 397 5.60 2.73 17.51
CA GLU A 397 6.38 3.69 16.73
C GLU A 397 6.22 5.11 17.27
N TYR A 398 7.34 5.79 17.42
CA TYR A 398 7.39 7.24 17.58
C TYR A 398 7.93 7.87 16.30
N GLN A 399 7.25 8.91 15.82
CA GLN A 399 7.72 9.75 14.71
C GLN A 399 7.68 11.22 15.13
N GLY A 400 8.77 11.92 14.87
CA GLY A 400 8.87 13.36 14.98
C GLY A 400 9.08 14.01 13.62
N ASP A 401 8.32 15.05 13.34
CA ASP A 401 8.42 15.85 12.12
C ASP A 401 8.71 17.29 12.49
N TYR A 402 9.65 17.90 11.78
CA TYR A 402 9.97 19.31 11.93
C TYR A 402 10.04 19.99 10.57
N SER A 403 9.29 21.08 10.44
CA SER A 403 9.28 21.87 9.21
C SER A 403 9.79 23.28 9.49
N GLU A 404 10.79 23.71 8.72
CA GLU A 404 11.35 25.06 8.79
C GLU A 404 11.41 25.66 7.39
N ARG A 405 11.11 26.95 7.30
CA ARG A 405 11.26 27.72 6.08
C ARG A 405 12.16 28.96 6.36
N SER A 406 13.39 28.90 5.93
CA SER A 406 14.30 30.03 6.05
C SER A 406 14.01 31.11 5.02
N SER A 407 14.39 32.35 5.33
CA SER A 407 14.08 33.57 4.57
C SER A 407 14.25 33.39 3.06
N GLY A 408 13.14 33.25 2.38
CA GLY A 408 12.96 33.44 0.94
C GLY A 408 13.06 32.22 0.04
N GLN A 409 13.89 31.20 0.26
CA GLN A 409 14.09 30.12 -0.73
C GLN A 409 14.43 28.75 -0.19
N ILE A 410 14.65 28.57 1.11
CA ILE A 410 15.04 27.30 1.71
C ILE A 410 13.88 26.78 2.54
N GLU A 411 13.36 25.61 2.18
CA GLU A 411 12.41 24.84 2.98
C GLU A 411 13.11 23.57 3.45
N ALA A 412 13.13 23.34 4.75
CA ALA A 412 13.69 22.15 5.37
C ALA A 412 12.57 21.36 6.05
N HIS A 413 12.55 20.05 5.81
CA HIS A 413 11.64 19.16 6.48
C HIS A 413 12.41 17.94 6.98
N SER A 414 12.36 17.70 8.29
CA SER A 414 13.02 16.60 8.96
C SER A 414 12.00 15.62 9.49
N THR A 415 12.15 14.35 9.15
CA THR A 415 11.35 13.25 9.69
C THR A 415 12.29 12.26 10.35
N PHE A 416 12.06 11.93 11.60
CA PHE A 416 12.84 10.95 12.33
C PHE A 416 11.93 10.09 13.21
N GLY A 417 12.38 8.90 13.55
CA GLY A 417 11.58 8.06 14.42
C GLY A 417 12.30 6.81 14.89
N TYR A 418 11.59 6.13 15.76
CA TYR A 418 12.00 4.86 16.31
C TYR A 418 10.81 3.90 16.34
N ARG A 419 11.02 2.70 15.88
CA ARG A 419 10.01 1.63 15.86
C ARG A 419 10.58 0.40 16.55
N ILE A 420 9.77 -0.20 17.40
CA ILE A 420 9.99 -1.53 17.97
C ILE A 420 8.81 -2.40 17.55
N GLU A 421 9.11 -3.58 17.07
CA GLU A 421 8.10 -4.54 16.64
C GLU A 421 8.48 -5.95 17.10
N ASN A 422 7.45 -6.68 17.54
CA ASN A 422 7.56 -8.07 17.93
C ASN A 422 6.62 -8.89 17.04
N GLU A 423 7.18 -9.86 16.36
CA GLU A 423 6.46 -10.77 15.51
C GLU A 423 6.59 -12.19 16.05
N ASN A 424 5.47 -12.91 16.07
CA ASN A 424 5.41 -14.30 16.46
C ASN A 424 4.66 -15.06 15.37
N ALA A 425 5.21 -16.18 14.92
CA ALA A 425 4.55 -17.06 13.99
C ALA A 425 4.54 -18.49 14.50
N LEU A 426 3.43 -19.15 14.28
CA LEU A 426 3.25 -20.58 14.48
C LEU A 426 2.79 -21.17 13.17
N VAL A 427 3.55 -22.10 12.61
CA VAL A 427 3.21 -22.83 11.39
C VAL A 427 3.11 -24.30 11.72
N ASP A 428 1.96 -24.89 11.51
CA ASP A 428 1.67 -26.29 11.78
C ASP A 428 1.31 -27.06 10.50
N TYR A 429 1.95 -28.18 10.28
CA TYR A 429 1.64 -29.16 9.25
C TYR A 429 1.14 -30.47 9.93
N PRO A 430 -0.16 -30.55 10.25
CA PRO A 430 -0.69 -31.67 11.03
C PRO A 430 -0.43 -33.04 10.41
N GLN A 431 -0.44 -33.15 9.07
CA GLN A 431 -0.16 -34.40 8.37
C GLN A 431 1.27 -34.92 8.55
N TYR A 432 2.23 -34.02 8.90
CA TYR A 432 3.62 -34.37 9.14
C TYR A 432 4.00 -34.34 10.63
N PHE A 433 3.05 -34.05 11.51
CA PHE A 433 3.30 -33.82 12.95
C PHE A 433 4.40 -32.79 13.19
N SER A 434 4.41 -31.73 12.39
CA SER A 434 5.44 -30.71 12.39
C SER A 434 4.87 -29.36 12.77
N GLU A 435 5.45 -28.77 13.82
CA GLU A 435 5.14 -27.41 14.26
C GLU A 435 6.40 -26.58 14.25
N THR A 436 6.34 -25.44 13.56
CA THR A 436 7.41 -24.44 13.57
C THR A 436 6.93 -23.21 14.34
N ASN A 437 7.69 -22.83 15.37
CA ASN A 437 7.38 -21.68 16.21
C ASN A 437 8.55 -20.68 16.13
N GLY A 438 8.25 -19.47 15.69
CA GLY A 438 9.23 -18.40 15.51
C GLY A 438 8.85 -17.14 16.27
N GLN A 439 9.87 -16.44 16.78
CA GLN A 439 9.70 -15.10 17.35
C GLN A 439 10.83 -14.20 16.91
N ARG A 440 10.49 -12.97 16.55
CA ARG A 440 11.45 -11.94 16.16
C ARG A 440 11.12 -10.63 16.85
N LEU A 441 12.16 -9.95 17.35
CA LEU A 441 12.08 -8.61 17.91
C LEU A 441 12.99 -7.70 17.11
N ASP A 442 12.41 -6.70 16.49
CA ASP A 442 13.11 -5.72 15.67
C ASP A 442 13.01 -4.32 16.24
N GLN A 443 14.12 -3.58 16.14
CA GLN A 443 14.24 -2.22 16.62
C GLN A 443 14.89 -1.39 15.53
N GLY A 444 14.21 -0.32 15.10
CA GLY A 444 14.70 0.50 14.00
C GLY A 444 14.63 1.99 14.29
N ALA A 445 15.74 2.69 14.13
CA ALA A 445 15.80 4.14 14.17
C ALA A 445 16.01 4.70 12.77
N TYR A 446 15.29 5.76 12.40
CA TYR A 446 15.42 6.39 11.08
C TYR A 446 15.45 7.90 11.17
N LEU A 447 16.11 8.50 10.19
CA LEU A 447 16.16 9.95 9.97
C LEU A 447 16.12 10.21 8.47
N GLN A 448 15.26 11.13 8.05
CA GLN A 448 15.22 11.67 6.70
C GLN A 448 15.17 13.18 6.74
N GLN A 449 16.04 13.82 5.97
CA GLN A 449 16.08 15.27 5.76
C GLN A 449 15.69 15.57 4.32
N GLN A 450 14.68 16.41 4.13
CA GLN A 450 14.35 17.03 2.86
C GLN A 450 14.72 18.51 2.89
N LEU A 451 15.46 18.94 1.88
CA LEU A 451 15.84 20.33 1.68
C LEU A 451 15.37 20.79 0.30
N THR A 452 14.58 21.85 0.25
CA THR A 452 14.18 22.48 -1.01
C THR A 452 14.87 23.82 -1.13
N LEU A 453 15.73 23.96 -2.14
CA LEU A 453 16.55 25.10 -2.45
C LEU A 453 16.08 25.72 -3.77
N GLY A 454 15.02 26.49 -3.72
CA GLY A 454 14.44 27.11 -4.90
C GLY A 454 13.91 26.09 -5.95
N ARG A 455 14.79 25.62 -6.85
CA ARG A 455 14.45 24.65 -7.91
C ARG A 455 14.93 23.22 -7.62
N LEU A 456 15.79 23.06 -6.63
CA LEU A 456 16.38 21.78 -6.26
C LEU A 456 15.76 21.29 -4.95
N SER A 457 15.24 20.08 -4.95
CA SER A 457 14.85 19.35 -3.74
C SER A 457 15.81 18.17 -3.57
N VAL A 458 16.36 18.04 -2.37
CA VAL A 458 17.28 16.97 -1.97
C VAL A 458 16.65 16.23 -0.80
N ILE A 459 16.54 14.93 -0.89
CA ILE A 459 16.15 14.04 0.20
C ILE A 459 17.36 13.18 0.53
N ALA A 460 17.78 13.14 1.78
CA ALA A 460 18.81 12.24 2.27
C ALA A 460 18.34 11.62 3.58
N GLY A 461 18.52 10.33 3.75
CA GLY A 461 18.10 9.63 4.96
C GLY A 461 18.76 8.29 5.12
N GLY A 462 18.54 7.69 6.26
CA GLY A 462 18.98 6.34 6.59
C GLY A 462 18.17 5.75 7.71
N ARG A 463 18.11 4.43 7.74
CA ARG A 463 17.55 3.65 8.84
C ARG A 463 18.59 2.63 9.29
N PHE A 464 18.70 2.46 10.59
CA PHE A 464 19.43 1.38 11.23
C PHE A 464 18.43 0.46 11.91
N VAL A 465 18.56 -0.84 11.68
CA VAL A 465 17.71 -1.88 12.26
C VAL A 465 18.58 -2.88 13.00
N HIS A 466 18.16 -3.24 14.19
CA HIS A 466 18.67 -4.36 14.96
C HIS A 466 17.57 -5.42 15.10
N SER A 467 17.83 -6.61 14.57
CA SER A 467 16.93 -7.77 14.65
C SER A 467 17.51 -8.82 15.55
N SER A 468 16.63 -9.49 16.32
CA SER A 468 17.01 -10.65 17.14
C SER A 468 17.38 -11.88 16.32
N THR A 469 17.04 -11.94 15.03
CA THR A 469 17.31 -13.08 14.15
C THR A 469 18.57 -12.87 13.30
N PHE A 470 18.64 -11.81 12.50
CA PHE A 470 19.74 -11.59 11.53
C PHE A 470 20.75 -10.50 11.97
N GLY A 471 20.59 -9.90 13.16
CA GLY A 471 21.51 -8.87 13.68
C GLY A 471 21.25 -7.47 13.12
N ASN A 472 22.28 -6.82 12.58
CA ASN A 472 22.23 -5.40 12.23
C ASN A 472 22.20 -5.18 10.73
N THR A 473 21.35 -4.23 10.28
CA THR A 473 21.36 -3.76 8.89
C THR A 473 21.15 -2.24 8.83
N GLY A 474 21.70 -1.60 7.78
CA GLY A 474 21.56 -0.18 7.55
C GLY A 474 21.14 0.10 6.10
N VAL A 475 20.16 0.97 5.90
CA VAL A 475 19.58 1.28 4.59
C VAL A 475 19.57 2.79 4.32
N PRO A 476 20.58 3.31 3.60
CA PRO A 476 20.62 4.70 3.16
C PRO A 476 19.71 4.96 1.95
N ARG A 477 19.27 6.21 1.81
CA ARG A 477 18.55 6.74 0.66
C ARG A 477 19.00 8.16 0.35
N VAL A 478 19.17 8.47 -0.94
CA VAL A 478 19.34 9.83 -1.45
C VAL A 478 18.45 10.01 -2.67
N ALA A 479 17.70 11.10 -2.74
CA ALA A 479 16.94 11.47 -3.93
C ALA A 479 17.10 12.96 -4.24
N LEU A 480 17.15 13.27 -5.53
CA LEU A 480 17.30 14.64 -6.06
C LEU A 480 16.17 14.90 -7.04
N THR A 481 15.51 16.04 -6.89
CA THR A 481 14.52 16.53 -7.86
C THR A 481 14.89 17.95 -8.26
N LEU A 482 15.13 18.17 -9.55
CA LEU A 482 15.50 19.47 -10.10
C LEU A 482 14.41 19.96 -11.06
N LEU A 483 13.80 21.10 -10.77
CA LEU A 483 13.01 21.85 -11.74
C LEU A 483 13.95 22.52 -12.75
N ALA A 484 14.34 21.78 -13.79
CA ALA A 484 15.32 22.18 -14.79
C ALA A 484 14.83 23.38 -15.61
N LEU A 485 13.56 23.33 -16.07
CA LEU A 485 12.96 24.40 -16.84
C LEU A 485 11.61 24.80 -16.20
N ARG A 486 11.41 26.10 -16.00
CA ARG A 486 10.10 26.71 -15.82
C ARG A 486 9.61 27.07 -17.19
N GLY A 487 8.55 26.38 -17.65
CA GLY A 487 8.04 26.56 -19.01
C GLY A 487 6.96 27.61 -19.14
N GLY A 488 6.52 27.79 -20.37
CA GLY A 488 5.34 28.58 -20.74
C GLY A 488 4.07 27.74 -20.75
N ASP A 489 3.08 28.18 -21.55
CA ASP A 489 1.76 27.58 -21.59
C ASP A 489 1.76 26.14 -22.15
N PHE A 490 2.59 25.86 -23.16
CA PHE A 490 2.65 24.51 -23.75
C PHE A 490 3.60 23.58 -22.99
N PHE A 491 4.90 23.94 -22.86
CA PHE A 491 5.85 23.23 -22.00
C PHE A 491 5.86 23.91 -20.63
N SER A 492 5.07 23.39 -19.70
CA SER A 492 4.79 24.09 -18.44
C SER A 492 5.86 23.88 -17.35
N GLY A 493 6.70 22.87 -17.51
CA GLY A 493 7.82 22.64 -16.61
C GLY A 493 8.48 21.30 -16.88
N THR A 494 9.81 21.24 -16.75
CA THR A 494 10.60 20.01 -16.88
C THR A 494 11.29 19.75 -15.55
N ARG A 495 11.08 18.55 -15.00
CA ARG A 495 11.77 18.07 -13.78
C ARG A 495 12.63 16.88 -14.10
N LEU A 496 13.80 16.87 -13.52
CA LEU A 496 14.72 15.72 -13.53
C LEU A 496 14.72 15.12 -12.12
N ARG A 497 14.68 13.77 -12.04
CA ARG A 497 14.74 13.04 -10.78
C ARG A 497 15.86 12.02 -10.85
N PHE A 498 16.53 11.85 -9.71
CA PHE A 498 17.51 10.81 -9.48
C PHE A 498 17.29 10.26 -8.08
N SER A 499 17.32 8.95 -7.91
CA SER A 499 17.33 8.34 -6.59
C SER A 499 18.29 7.17 -6.54
N TYR A 500 18.89 6.99 -5.38
CA TYR A 500 19.63 5.81 -4.98
C TYR A 500 19.17 5.42 -3.59
N ALA A 501 18.75 4.18 -3.44
CA ALA A 501 18.32 3.66 -2.15
C ALA A 501 18.75 2.19 -2.04
N THR A 502 18.97 1.76 -0.80
CA THR A 502 19.05 0.35 -0.47
C THR A 502 17.81 -0.04 0.32
N ALA A 503 17.44 -1.30 0.22
CA ALA A 503 16.34 -1.85 0.99
C ALA A 503 16.64 -3.31 1.36
N PHE A 504 15.82 -3.88 2.25
CA PHE A 504 15.97 -5.26 2.68
C PHE A 504 14.61 -5.89 2.98
N MET A 505 14.58 -7.22 2.93
CA MET A 505 13.51 -8.07 3.41
C MET A 505 14.11 -9.07 4.39
N GLU A 506 13.45 -9.28 5.48
CA GLU A 506 13.84 -10.24 6.51
C GLU A 506 13.53 -11.66 6.02
N PRO A 507 14.36 -12.67 6.40
CA PRO A 507 13.98 -14.07 6.17
C PRO A 507 12.67 -14.38 6.89
N ASP A 508 11.80 -15.14 6.27
CA ASP A 508 10.57 -15.56 6.94
C ASP A 508 10.82 -16.64 8.02
N PHE A 509 9.76 -16.96 8.76
CA PHE A 509 9.88 -17.92 9.86
C PHE A 509 10.03 -19.36 9.38
N GLN A 510 9.39 -19.72 8.25
CA GLN A 510 9.53 -21.04 7.68
C GLN A 510 10.95 -21.25 7.13
N GLU A 511 11.50 -20.26 6.40
CA GLU A 511 12.87 -20.29 5.90
C GLU A 511 13.88 -20.47 7.04
N THR A 512 13.67 -19.77 8.15
CA THR A 512 14.62 -19.72 9.27
C THR A 512 14.48 -20.89 10.22
N PHE A 513 13.24 -21.32 10.54
CA PHE A 513 12.93 -22.21 11.67
C PHE A 513 12.24 -23.52 11.28
N ALA A 514 11.94 -23.76 9.97
CA ALA A 514 11.27 -24.99 9.54
C ALA A 514 11.92 -26.24 10.13
N SER A 515 11.11 -27.15 10.67
CA SER A 515 11.57 -28.29 11.44
C SER A 515 11.68 -29.58 10.63
N LEU A 516 12.35 -30.59 11.19
CA LEU A 516 12.57 -31.89 10.58
C LEU A 516 11.25 -32.65 10.26
N GLY A 517 10.20 -32.41 11.02
CA GLY A 517 8.88 -32.98 10.78
C GLY A 517 8.28 -32.54 9.45
N SER A 518 8.58 -31.32 8.99
CA SER A 518 8.19 -30.85 7.67
C SER A 518 9.13 -31.27 6.53
N GLY A 519 10.18 -32.06 6.82
CA GLY A 519 11.18 -32.45 5.83
C GLY A 519 12.27 -31.41 5.59
N PHE A 520 12.36 -30.39 6.47
CA PHE A 520 13.31 -29.29 6.36
C PHE A 520 14.37 -29.29 7.45
N VAL A 521 15.51 -28.66 7.12
CA VAL A 521 16.58 -28.33 8.04
C VAL A 521 16.53 -26.82 8.33
N PRO A 522 16.37 -26.39 9.59
CA PRO A 522 16.35 -24.96 9.89
C PRO A 522 17.68 -24.30 9.57
N ASN A 523 17.59 -23.04 9.07
CA ASN A 523 18.78 -22.24 8.81
C ASN A 523 18.70 -20.88 9.54
N PRO A 524 18.97 -20.82 10.85
CA PRO A 524 18.95 -19.58 11.63
C PRO A 524 20.08 -18.61 11.26
N GLY A 525 20.96 -18.99 10.36
CA GLY A 525 22.07 -18.16 9.83
C GLY A 525 21.71 -17.38 8.58
N LEU A 526 20.45 -17.42 8.13
CA LEU A 526 20.02 -16.65 6.95
C LEU A 526 20.18 -15.15 7.17
N LEU A 527 20.69 -14.50 6.13
CA LEU A 527 20.82 -13.04 6.03
C LEU A 527 19.59 -12.46 5.35
N PRO A 528 19.23 -11.20 5.66
CA PRO A 528 18.15 -10.55 4.95
C PRO A 528 18.49 -10.38 3.46
N VAL A 529 17.47 -10.58 2.60
CA VAL A 529 17.55 -10.22 1.19
C VAL A 529 17.76 -8.71 1.07
N ARG A 530 18.61 -8.27 0.16
CA ARG A 530 18.93 -6.84 -0.01
C ARG A 530 18.75 -6.40 -1.45
N THR A 531 18.37 -5.15 -1.63
CA THR A 531 18.39 -4.51 -2.96
C THR A 531 19.20 -3.23 -2.95
N ARG A 532 19.85 -2.95 -4.11
CA ARG A 532 20.36 -1.63 -4.47
C ARG A 532 19.55 -1.13 -5.64
N ALA A 533 18.80 -0.08 -5.41
CA ALA A 533 17.91 0.53 -6.40
C ALA A 533 18.48 1.85 -6.88
N PHE A 534 18.59 2.02 -8.19
CA PHE A 534 18.93 3.28 -8.86
C PHE A 534 17.80 3.68 -9.78
N GLU A 535 17.40 4.94 -9.77
CA GLU A 535 16.39 5.51 -10.64
C GLU A 535 16.83 6.83 -11.24
N ALA A 536 16.49 7.05 -12.50
CA ALA A 536 16.65 8.32 -13.19
C ALA A 536 15.39 8.62 -14.00
N GLY A 537 14.79 9.77 -13.81
CA GLY A 537 13.51 10.12 -14.42
C GLY A 537 13.45 11.56 -14.93
N ILE A 538 12.59 11.75 -15.92
CA ILE A 538 12.19 13.04 -16.44
C ILE A 538 10.67 13.16 -16.40
N GLN A 539 10.19 14.26 -15.88
CA GLN A 539 8.80 14.64 -15.91
C GLN A 539 8.63 15.91 -16.73
N GLN A 540 7.81 15.85 -17.77
CA GLN A 540 7.44 16.98 -18.59
C GLN A 540 5.97 17.32 -18.37
N SER A 541 5.69 18.47 -17.78
CA SER A 541 4.35 19.03 -17.68
C SER A 541 4.02 19.79 -18.96
N LEU A 542 2.79 19.63 -19.48
CA LEU A 542 2.33 20.19 -20.74
C LEU A 542 0.99 20.92 -20.54
N LEU A 543 0.70 21.91 -21.40
CA LEU A 543 -0.56 22.63 -21.48
C LEU A 543 -1.01 23.19 -20.11
N ALA A 544 -0.16 24.02 -19.51
CA ALA A 544 -0.34 24.61 -18.18
C ALA A 544 -0.61 23.55 -17.09
N GLY A 545 0.10 22.39 -17.16
CA GLY A 545 0.00 21.31 -16.19
C GLY A 545 -1.21 20.39 -16.39
N ARG A 546 -1.99 20.55 -17.45
CA ARG A 546 -3.13 19.65 -17.75
C ARG A 546 -2.70 18.23 -18.09
N TRP A 547 -1.49 18.09 -18.64
CA TRP A 547 -0.88 16.82 -18.98
C TRP A 547 0.51 16.72 -18.38
N ALA A 548 0.92 15.53 -18.02
CA ALA A 548 2.27 15.20 -17.61
C ALA A 548 2.71 13.91 -18.30
N VAL A 549 3.91 13.91 -18.83
CA VAL A 549 4.60 12.70 -19.31
C VAL A 549 5.75 12.46 -18.37
N ASN A 550 5.79 11.27 -17.77
CA ASN A 550 6.88 10.80 -16.93
C ASN A 550 7.60 9.68 -17.67
N ALA A 551 8.92 9.70 -17.67
CA ALA A 551 9.74 8.57 -18.10
C ALA A 551 10.78 8.30 -17.01
N THR A 552 10.81 7.09 -16.48
CA THR A 552 11.71 6.67 -15.41
C THR A 552 12.47 5.42 -15.84
N TYR A 553 13.78 5.49 -15.88
CA TYR A 553 14.65 4.33 -15.93
C TYR A 553 14.89 3.83 -14.52
N PHE A 554 14.85 2.51 -14.30
CA PHE A 554 15.16 1.87 -13.04
C PHE A 554 16.19 0.75 -13.24
N ASN A 555 16.98 0.51 -12.20
CA ASN A 555 17.92 -0.63 -12.12
C ASN A 555 17.95 -1.10 -10.65
N ASN A 556 17.49 -2.32 -10.43
CA ASN A 556 17.47 -3.00 -9.14
C ASN A 556 18.43 -4.18 -9.20
N LEU A 557 19.32 -4.28 -8.23
CA LEU A 557 20.19 -5.42 -8.03
C LEU A 557 19.83 -6.07 -6.71
N PHE A 558 19.27 -7.28 -6.77
CA PHE A 558 18.90 -8.10 -5.62
C PHE A 558 20.07 -8.98 -5.22
N HIS A 559 20.39 -9.02 -3.94
CA HIS A 559 21.47 -9.82 -3.36
C HIS A 559 20.93 -10.67 -2.23
N ASP A 560 21.60 -11.78 -2.00
CA ASP A 560 21.30 -12.67 -0.89
C ASP A 560 19.84 -13.18 -0.93
N GLN A 561 19.27 -13.34 -2.16
CA GLN A 561 17.95 -13.93 -2.29
C GLN A 561 17.95 -15.31 -1.68
N ILE A 562 16.90 -15.60 -0.94
CA ILE A 562 16.73 -16.88 -0.24
C ILE A 562 16.06 -17.82 -1.22
N GLU A 563 16.65 -18.98 -1.38
CA GLU A 563 16.17 -20.01 -2.30
C GLU A 563 16.17 -21.36 -1.61
N TYR A 564 15.21 -22.19 -2.01
CA TYR A 564 15.10 -23.56 -1.57
C TYR A 564 16.20 -24.42 -2.20
N GLY A 565 16.76 -25.30 -1.40
CA GLY A 565 17.72 -26.31 -1.84
C GLY A 565 17.67 -27.53 -0.93
N THR A 566 18.64 -28.42 -1.05
CA THR A 566 18.77 -29.58 -0.16
C THR A 566 19.88 -29.39 0.86
N ASN A 567 19.77 -30.05 2.01
CA ASN A 567 20.77 -29.98 3.08
C ASN A 567 22.16 -30.45 2.59
N THR A 568 23.18 -29.66 2.90
CA THR A 568 24.58 -29.92 2.49
C THR A 568 25.36 -30.75 3.51
N VAL A 569 24.82 -30.96 4.69
CA VAL A 569 25.43 -31.72 5.80
C VAL A 569 24.44 -32.73 6.37
N THR A 570 24.96 -33.82 6.96
CA THR A 570 24.13 -34.79 7.68
C THR A 570 23.42 -34.09 8.84
N TYR A 571 22.11 -34.18 8.89
CA TYR A 571 21.28 -33.59 9.95
C TYR A 571 20.40 -34.66 10.59
N MET A 572 20.55 -34.86 11.90
CA MET A 572 19.82 -35.87 12.69
C MET A 572 19.78 -37.28 12.06
N GLY A 573 20.88 -37.69 11.43
CA GLY A 573 21.03 -38.99 10.77
C GLY A 573 20.58 -39.04 9.32
N ASN A 574 19.97 -37.98 8.77
CA ASN A 574 19.63 -37.87 7.37
C ASN A 574 20.85 -37.36 6.57
N PRO A 575 21.25 -38.05 5.50
CA PRO A 575 22.42 -37.67 4.70
C PRO A 575 22.19 -36.33 3.96
N PRO A 576 23.26 -35.70 3.43
CA PRO A 576 23.14 -34.59 2.49
C PRO A 576 22.23 -34.92 1.30
N GLY A 577 21.46 -33.94 0.81
CA GLY A 577 20.59 -34.11 -0.34
C GLY A 577 19.24 -34.79 -0.06
N THR A 578 18.90 -35.04 1.22
CA THR A 578 17.65 -35.76 1.58
C THR A 578 16.57 -34.90 2.23
N LEU A 579 16.93 -33.72 2.72
CA LEU A 579 16.02 -32.78 3.38
C LEU A 579 16.07 -31.43 2.70
N GLY A 580 14.97 -30.69 2.73
CA GLY A 580 14.93 -29.30 2.27
C GLY A 580 15.72 -28.37 3.19
N GLN A 581 16.31 -27.33 2.65
CA GLN A 581 16.95 -26.26 3.41
C GLN A 581 16.96 -24.97 2.57
N TYR A 582 16.80 -23.83 3.25
CA TYR A 582 16.89 -22.52 2.61
C TYR A 582 18.28 -21.89 2.74
N PHE A 583 18.72 -21.16 1.69
CA PHE A 583 20.04 -20.56 1.63
C PHE A 583 20.00 -19.18 0.98
N ASN A 584 20.92 -18.28 1.36
CA ASN A 584 21.15 -17.01 0.65
C ASN A 584 22.07 -17.26 -0.56
N LEU A 585 21.52 -17.53 -1.70
CA LEU A 585 22.29 -18.05 -2.83
C LEU A 585 22.15 -17.24 -4.12
N GLN A 586 21.02 -16.56 -4.33
CA GLN A 586 20.72 -15.99 -5.61
C GLN A 586 21.06 -14.49 -5.69
N GLN A 587 21.61 -14.08 -6.82
CA GLN A 587 21.65 -12.70 -7.26
C GLN A 587 20.85 -12.54 -8.53
N ALA A 588 19.99 -11.55 -8.57
CA ALA A 588 19.26 -11.21 -9.77
C ALA A 588 19.24 -9.70 -9.98
N PHE A 589 19.10 -9.28 -11.23
CA PHE A 589 18.85 -7.89 -11.53
C PHE A 589 17.56 -7.70 -12.32
N ALA A 590 16.97 -6.52 -12.17
CA ALA A 590 15.88 -6.02 -12.99
C ALA A 590 16.21 -4.61 -13.45
N GLN A 591 16.08 -4.35 -14.73
CA GLN A 591 16.27 -3.02 -15.29
C GLN A 591 15.23 -2.73 -16.36
N GLY A 592 14.80 -1.49 -16.43
CA GLY A 592 13.76 -1.16 -17.38
C GLY A 592 13.42 0.32 -17.45
N THR A 593 12.34 0.60 -18.16
CA THR A 593 11.84 1.94 -18.34
C THR A 593 10.32 1.93 -18.20
N GLU A 594 9.82 2.84 -17.39
CA GLU A 594 8.40 3.15 -17.25
C GLU A 594 8.11 4.48 -17.94
N VAL A 595 7.10 4.51 -18.81
CA VAL A 595 6.61 5.74 -19.43
C VAL A 595 5.15 5.91 -19.07
N GLU A 596 4.81 7.04 -18.48
CA GLU A 596 3.46 7.37 -18.07
C GLU A 596 2.96 8.63 -18.76
N LEU A 597 1.70 8.60 -19.14
CA LEU A 597 0.94 9.75 -19.59
C LEU A 597 -0.22 9.98 -18.64
N ARG A 598 -0.19 11.07 -17.90
CA ARG A 598 -1.28 11.49 -17.03
C ARG A 598 -1.88 12.78 -17.55
N GLY A 599 -3.19 12.86 -17.57
CA GLY A 599 -3.78 14.12 -18.04
C GLY A 599 -5.28 14.23 -17.87
N ARG A 600 -5.72 15.47 -18.05
CA ARG A 600 -7.11 15.85 -18.01
C ARG A 600 -7.53 16.25 -19.43
N ILE A 601 -8.26 15.35 -20.10
CA ILE A 601 -8.80 15.59 -21.46
C ILE A 601 -9.81 16.74 -21.40
N ARG A 602 -10.71 16.69 -20.40
CA ARG A 602 -11.69 17.73 -20.06
C ARG A 602 -11.79 17.85 -18.55
N THR A 603 -12.50 18.83 -18.02
CA THR A 603 -12.65 19.08 -16.59
C THR A 603 -13.08 17.84 -15.79
N ARG A 604 -13.83 16.91 -16.40
CA ARG A 604 -14.38 15.71 -15.76
C ARG A 604 -13.86 14.41 -16.37
N LEU A 605 -12.99 14.49 -17.34
CA LEU A 605 -12.45 13.33 -18.06
C LEU A 605 -10.93 13.31 -17.90
N SER A 606 -10.41 12.32 -17.17
CA SER A 606 -8.99 12.11 -16.93
C SER A 606 -8.51 10.78 -17.51
N LEU A 607 -7.28 10.75 -17.98
CA LEU A 607 -6.57 9.58 -18.46
C LEU A 607 -5.28 9.41 -17.67
N ASN A 608 -5.02 8.18 -17.23
CA ASN A 608 -3.72 7.72 -16.82
C ASN A 608 -3.39 6.48 -17.64
N ALA A 609 -2.28 6.48 -18.37
CA ALA A 609 -1.82 5.36 -19.17
C ALA A 609 -0.33 5.18 -18.97
N ALA A 610 0.12 3.94 -18.86
CA ALA A 610 1.52 3.62 -18.67
C ALA A 610 1.94 2.41 -19.50
N TYR A 611 3.21 2.41 -19.85
CA TYR A 611 3.91 1.29 -20.46
C TYR A 611 5.19 1.04 -19.69
N THR A 612 5.46 -0.23 -19.40
CA THR A 612 6.66 -0.70 -18.70
C THR A 612 7.39 -1.70 -19.56
N TYR A 613 8.67 -1.46 -19.75
CA TYR A 613 9.66 -2.44 -20.21
C TYR A 613 10.48 -2.87 -19.00
N ASP A 614 10.50 -4.17 -18.68
CA ASP A 614 11.23 -4.76 -17.56
C ASP A 614 12.05 -5.96 -18.06
N SER A 615 13.36 -5.89 -17.90
CA SER A 615 14.29 -6.96 -18.25
C SER A 615 14.93 -7.49 -16.98
N THR A 616 14.61 -8.73 -16.65
CA THR A 616 15.13 -9.43 -15.48
C THR A 616 16.11 -10.51 -15.89
N GLN A 617 17.09 -10.80 -15.02
CA GLN A 617 18.06 -11.88 -15.24
C GLN A 617 18.62 -12.37 -13.90
N ILE A 618 18.72 -13.68 -13.76
CA ILE A 618 19.46 -14.33 -12.69
C ILE A 618 20.96 -14.16 -13.00
N VAL A 619 21.71 -13.58 -12.07
CA VAL A 619 23.16 -13.33 -12.23
C VAL A 619 23.96 -14.50 -11.72
N SER A 620 23.58 -15.03 -10.56
CA SER A 620 24.19 -16.21 -9.96
C SER A 620 23.08 -17.08 -9.37
N ALA A 621 23.18 -18.37 -9.61
CA ALA A 621 22.30 -19.38 -9.04
C ALA A 621 23.05 -20.17 -7.96
N PRO A 622 22.31 -20.86 -7.07
CA PRO A 622 22.91 -21.72 -6.08
C PRO A 622 23.80 -22.78 -6.73
N PHE A 623 24.94 -23.05 -6.12
CA PHE A 623 25.70 -24.23 -6.39
C PHE A 623 25.09 -25.39 -5.62
N CYS A 624 24.37 -26.25 -6.32
CA CYS A 624 23.96 -27.53 -5.76
C CYS A 624 24.98 -28.59 -6.11
N ALA A 625 25.48 -29.30 -5.12
CA ALA A 625 26.49 -30.31 -5.29
C ALA A 625 25.98 -31.55 -6.08
N ASP A 626 24.65 -31.68 -6.18
CA ASP A 626 23.98 -32.79 -6.88
C ASP A 626 22.92 -32.24 -7.85
N ASP A 627 22.60 -33.01 -8.90
CA ASP A 627 21.63 -32.67 -9.95
C ASP A 627 20.20 -32.36 -9.43
N ALA A 628 19.93 -32.56 -8.14
CA ALA A 628 18.63 -32.33 -7.51
C ALA A 628 18.25 -30.84 -7.32
N CYS A 629 19.21 -29.91 -7.33
CA CYS A 629 18.93 -28.46 -7.31
C CYS A 629 19.13 -27.81 -8.69
N GLY A 630 19.56 -28.57 -9.68
CA GLY A 630 19.81 -28.10 -11.04
C GLY A 630 18.51 -27.96 -11.83
N THR A 631 17.47 -27.32 -11.22
CA THR A 631 16.29 -27.02 -12.01
C THR A 631 16.64 -25.92 -13.01
N PRO A 632 16.35 -26.10 -14.31
CA PRO A 632 16.57 -25.06 -15.31
C PRO A 632 15.91 -23.73 -15.02
N LEU A 633 14.97 -23.70 -14.08
CA LEU A 633 14.23 -22.51 -13.65
C LEU A 633 15.17 -21.41 -13.13
N TYR A 634 16.16 -21.78 -12.32
CA TYR A 634 17.00 -20.83 -11.57
C TYR A 634 18.43 -20.74 -12.11
N GLU A 635 18.68 -21.16 -13.34
CA GLU A 635 20.01 -21.03 -13.95
C GLU A 635 20.42 -19.58 -14.21
N ALA A 636 21.71 -19.29 -14.01
CA ALA A 636 22.27 -17.99 -14.34
C ALA A 636 22.08 -17.68 -15.83
N GLY A 637 21.58 -16.48 -16.13
CA GLY A 637 21.23 -16.08 -17.48
C GLY A 637 19.72 -16.13 -17.77
N ASN A 638 18.95 -16.93 -17.03
CA ASN A 638 17.50 -17.02 -17.19
C ASN A 638 16.80 -15.77 -16.65
N PRO A 639 15.64 -15.40 -17.20
CA PRO A 639 14.79 -14.35 -16.63
C PRO A 639 14.11 -14.85 -15.37
N LEU A 640 13.73 -13.93 -14.48
CA LEU A 640 12.88 -14.24 -13.32
C LEU A 640 11.48 -14.66 -13.80
N LEU A 641 10.89 -15.65 -13.14
CA LEU A 641 9.55 -16.16 -13.47
C LEU A 641 8.47 -15.10 -13.25
N ARG A 642 7.42 -15.14 -14.05
CA ARG A 642 6.22 -14.28 -13.96
C ARG A 642 6.47 -12.78 -14.15
N ARG A 643 7.65 -12.38 -14.66
CA ARG A 643 7.97 -10.99 -15.00
C ARG A 643 7.88 -10.80 -16.52
N PRO A 644 6.81 -10.14 -17.03
CA PRO A 644 6.70 -9.86 -18.44
C PRO A 644 7.68 -8.77 -18.87
N LYS A 645 8.36 -8.94 -19.99
CA LYS A 645 9.20 -7.87 -20.56
C LYS A 645 8.41 -6.62 -20.92
N HIS A 646 7.15 -6.78 -21.25
CA HIS A 646 6.26 -5.69 -21.69
C HIS A 646 4.95 -5.76 -20.95
N SER A 647 4.59 -4.68 -20.29
CA SER A 647 3.27 -4.50 -19.68
C SER A 647 2.76 -3.08 -19.87
N GLY A 648 1.47 -2.90 -19.73
CA GLY A 648 0.86 -1.58 -19.84
C GLY A 648 -0.45 -1.51 -19.08
N THR A 649 -0.77 -0.33 -18.60
CA THR A 649 -1.99 -0.06 -17.86
C THR A 649 -2.68 1.20 -18.39
N MET A 650 -4.00 1.27 -18.25
CA MET A 650 -4.77 2.43 -18.62
C MET A 650 -5.96 2.59 -17.67
N LEU A 651 -6.17 3.81 -17.18
CA LEU A 651 -7.38 4.22 -16.45
C LEU A 651 -7.95 5.48 -17.11
N LEU A 652 -9.15 5.35 -17.68
CA LEU A 652 -9.92 6.47 -18.21
C LEU A 652 -11.12 6.69 -17.29
N ASN A 653 -11.20 7.84 -16.63
CA ASN A 653 -12.25 8.16 -15.68
C ASN A 653 -13.04 9.39 -16.12
N TYR A 654 -14.36 9.26 -16.15
CA TYR A 654 -15.29 10.36 -16.25
C TYR A 654 -16.05 10.53 -14.93
N LEU A 655 -15.89 11.70 -14.28
CA LEU A 655 -16.52 12.04 -13.01
C LEU A 655 -17.52 13.19 -13.20
N GLY A 656 -18.77 12.86 -13.49
CA GLY A 656 -19.87 13.81 -13.65
C GLY A 656 -20.68 13.98 -12.35
N LYS A 657 -21.61 14.94 -12.33
CA LYS A 657 -22.47 15.20 -11.15
C LYS A 657 -23.56 14.15 -10.99
N ARG A 658 -24.14 13.63 -12.06
CA ARG A 658 -25.24 12.66 -12.06
C ARG A 658 -24.85 11.25 -12.48
N TRP A 659 -23.73 11.10 -13.15
CA TRP A 659 -23.18 9.82 -13.56
C TRP A 659 -21.67 9.91 -13.67
N ALA A 660 -21.04 8.79 -13.47
CA ALA A 660 -19.61 8.62 -13.68
C ALA A 660 -19.34 7.26 -14.28
N ALA A 661 -18.22 7.12 -14.98
CA ALA A 661 -17.80 5.86 -15.56
C ALA A 661 -16.27 5.77 -15.60
N ASN A 662 -15.76 4.54 -15.53
CA ASN A 662 -14.35 4.26 -15.76
C ASN A 662 -14.17 3.12 -16.77
N LEU A 663 -13.00 3.12 -17.38
CA LEU A 663 -12.47 2.02 -18.15
C LEU A 663 -11.05 1.78 -17.63
N GLY A 664 -10.82 0.58 -17.09
CA GLY A 664 -9.51 0.08 -16.73
C GLY A 664 -9.01 -0.89 -17.80
N GLY A 665 -7.76 -0.79 -18.18
CA GLY A 665 -7.08 -1.72 -19.08
C GLY A 665 -5.77 -2.20 -18.47
N SER A 666 -5.51 -3.50 -18.54
CA SER A 666 -4.24 -4.12 -18.19
C SER A 666 -3.77 -5.01 -19.33
N PHE A 667 -2.56 -4.79 -19.82
CA PHE A 667 -1.93 -5.49 -20.93
C PHE A 667 -0.65 -6.12 -20.42
N VAL A 668 -0.55 -7.44 -20.49
CA VAL A 668 0.58 -8.20 -19.98
C VAL A 668 1.13 -9.06 -21.10
N GLY A 669 2.43 -8.91 -21.39
CA GLY A 669 3.13 -9.71 -22.42
C GLY A 669 3.32 -11.16 -22.02
N ARG A 670 3.74 -11.98 -22.98
CA ARG A 670 4.22 -13.32 -22.70
C ARG A 670 5.36 -13.26 -21.68
N ARG A 671 5.36 -14.17 -20.73
CA ARG A 671 6.32 -14.20 -19.61
C ARG A 671 6.73 -15.62 -19.28
N PRO A 672 7.97 -15.83 -18.78
CA PRO A 672 8.40 -17.12 -18.26
C PRO A 672 7.54 -17.51 -17.06
N ASP A 673 7.20 -18.76 -16.96
CA ASP A 673 6.47 -19.38 -15.84
C ASP A 673 6.89 -20.84 -15.71
N SER A 674 6.33 -21.58 -14.77
CA SER A 674 6.56 -23.02 -14.57
C SER A 674 5.28 -23.69 -14.08
N ASP A 675 5.10 -24.95 -14.44
CA ASP A 675 4.07 -25.80 -13.84
C ASP A 675 4.52 -26.43 -12.51
N PHE A 676 5.81 -26.23 -12.13
CA PHE A 676 6.42 -26.77 -10.90
C PHE A 676 6.41 -28.30 -10.76
N VAL A 677 6.24 -29.03 -11.87
CA VAL A 677 6.24 -30.49 -11.88
C VAL A 677 7.49 -31.06 -12.52
N ASP A 678 7.86 -30.55 -13.69
CA ASP A 678 9.04 -31.00 -14.44
C ASP A 678 10.21 -30.03 -14.36
N ASP A 679 10.08 -28.97 -13.57
CA ASP A 679 11.09 -27.91 -13.33
C ASP A 679 11.60 -27.24 -14.62
N LEU A 680 10.83 -27.28 -15.69
CA LEU A 680 11.16 -26.61 -16.93
C LEU A 680 10.58 -25.20 -16.98
N VAL A 681 11.29 -24.30 -17.64
CA VAL A 681 10.79 -22.95 -17.93
C VAL A 681 9.72 -23.03 -19.00
N ASP A 682 8.48 -22.88 -18.62
CA ASP A 682 7.34 -22.71 -19.52
C ASP A 682 7.05 -21.22 -19.74
N HIS A 683 5.94 -20.94 -20.39
CA HIS A 683 5.54 -19.57 -20.67
C HIS A 683 4.02 -19.40 -20.53
N ALA A 684 3.63 -18.48 -19.66
CA ALA A 684 2.27 -17.98 -19.69
C ALA A 684 2.07 -17.03 -20.89
N ALA A 685 0.97 -17.24 -21.64
CA ALA A 685 0.62 -16.39 -22.77
C ALA A 685 0.35 -14.94 -22.35
N GLY A 686 0.60 -13.99 -23.27
CA GLY A 686 0.22 -12.60 -23.05
C GLY A 686 -1.31 -12.44 -23.12
N TYR A 687 -1.84 -11.45 -22.37
CA TYR A 687 -3.27 -11.17 -22.34
C TYR A 687 -3.58 -9.67 -22.26
N ALA A 688 -4.83 -9.34 -22.55
CA ALA A 688 -5.42 -8.04 -22.32
C ALA A 688 -6.68 -8.20 -21.49
N ARG A 689 -6.78 -7.48 -20.38
CA ARG A 689 -7.97 -7.39 -19.54
C ARG A 689 -8.52 -5.97 -19.60
N VAL A 690 -9.82 -5.85 -19.80
CA VAL A 690 -10.53 -4.56 -19.78
C VAL A 690 -11.68 -4.66 -18.80
N ASP A 691 -11.69 -3.75 -17.84
CA ASP A 691 -12.75 -3.64 -16.83
C ASP A 691 -13.51 -2.32 -17.04
N LEU A 692 -14.82 -2.38 -16.84
CA LEU A 692 -15.71 -1.23 -16.94
C LEU A 692 -16.45 -1.04 -15.63
N GLY A 693 -16.60 0.20 -15.20
CA GLY A 693 -17.38 0.53 -14.02
C GLY A 693 -18.15 1.83 -14.20
N GLY A 694 -19.21 2.00 -13.46
CA GLY A 694 -19.95 3.23 -13.48
C GLY A 694 -21.13 3.30 -12.51
N TRP A 695 -21.58 4.51 -12.28
CA TRP A 695 -22.77 4.76 -11.49
C TRP A 695 -23.62 5.89 -12.05
N TYR A 696 -24.92 5.86 -11.70
CA TYR A 696 -25.91 6.86 -12.03
C TYR A 696 -26.72 7.25 -10.79
N ALA A 697 -26.65 8.53 -10.39
CA ALA A 697 -27.46 9.08 -9.30
C ALA A 697 -28.90 9.28 -9.79
N ILE A 698 -29.80 8.40 -9.36
CA ILE A 698 -31.24 8.50 -9.62
C ILE A 698 -31.78 9.77 -8.93
N ASN A 699 -31.37 9.97 -7.69
CA ASN A 699 -31.58 11.19 -6.91
C ASN A 699 -30.44 11.37 -5.91
N SER A 700 -30.54 12.30 -4.95
CA SER A 700 -29.50 12.55 -3.93
C SER A 700 -29.31 11.38 -2.95
N ARG A 701 -30.30 10.48 -2.82
CA ARG A 701 -30.31 9.37 -1.86
C ARG A 701 -30.09 8.00 -2.51
N ILE A 702 -30.33 7.85 -3.80
CA ILE A 702 -30.32 6.56 -4.51
C ILE A 702 -29.37 6.66 -5.72
N THR A 703 -28.42 5.74 -5.77
CA THR A 703 -27.47 5.58 -6.88
C THR A 703 -27.52 4.16 -7.40
N ALA A 704 -27.74 3.98 -8.69
CA ALA A 704 -27.54 2.71 -9.38
C ALA A 704 -26.08 2.61 -9.84
N TYR A 705 -25.50 1.42 -9.77
CA TYR A 705 -24.13 1.19 -10.22
C TYR A 705 -23.97 -0.18 -10.87
N ALA A 706 -22.96 -0.31 -11.71
CA ALA A 706 -22.59 -1.54 -12.35
C ALA A 706 -21.08 -1.61 -12.57
N ASN A 707 -20.56 -2.84 -12.58
CA ASN A 707 -19.18 -3.15 -12.88
C ASN A 707 -19.11 -4.39 -13.76
N VAL A 708 -18.20 -4.40 -14.74
CA VAL A 708 -17.91 -5.55 -15.60
C VAL A 708 -16.41 -5.79 -15.58
N GLY A 709 -15.99 -6.93 -15.04
CA GLY A 709 -14.61 -7.39 -15.09
C GLY A 709 -14.38 -8.25 -16.33
N ASN A 710 -13.17 -8.19 -16.91
CA ASN A 710 -12.81 -8.89 -18.14
C ASN A 710 -13.86 -8.74 -19.25
N ALA A 711 -14.22 -7.49 -19.56
CA ALA A 711 -15.27 -7.16 -20.55
C ALA A 711 -14.99 -7.70 -21.97
N LEU A 712 -13.74 -8.04 -22.28
CA LEU A 712 -13.33 -8.68 -23.53
C LEU A 712 -13.61 -10.19 -23.54
N ASN A 713 -14.01 -10.75 -22.42
CA ASN A 713 -14.19 -12.19 -22.25
C ASN A 713 -12.95 -12.99 -22.65
N ALA A 714 -11.76 -12.45 -22.35
CA ALA A 714 -10.49 -13.11 -22.67
C ALA A 714 -10.30 -14.35 -21.80
N HIS A 715 -9.84 -15.43 -22.41
CA HIS A 715 -9.44 -16.66 -21.72
C HIS A 715 -7.91 -16.65 -21.62
N TYR A 716 -7.40 -16.68 -20.40
CA TYR A 716 -5.96 -16.62 -20.13
C TYR A 716 -5.64 -17.16 -18.74
N ASN A 717 -4.37 -17.47 -18.52
CA ASN A 717 -3.80 -17.81 -17.23
C ASN A 717 -2.85 -16.70 -16.79
N GLU A 718 -3.05 -16.14 -15.62
CA GLU A 718 -2.06 -15.23 -15.00
C GLU A 718 -0.87 -16.04 -14.48
N VAL A 719 -1.15 -17.23 -13.99
CA VAL A 719 -0.19 -18.28 -13.62
C VAL A 719 -0.56 -19.55 -14.38
N VAL A 720 0.41 -20.22 -14.97
CA VAL A 720 0.21 -21.46 -15.73
C VAL A 720 -0.51 -22.51 -14.84
N GLY A 721 -1.52 -23.15 -15.37
CA GLY A 721 -2.36 -24.10 -14.64
C GLY A 721 -3.64 -23.50 -14.04
N TYR A 722 -3.76 -22.18 -13.92
CA TYR A 722 -4.84 -21.52 -13.20
C TYR A 722 -5.63 -20.56 -14.11
N PRO A 723 -6.77 -20.99 -14.68
CA PRO A 723 -7.54 -20.15 -15.60
C PRO A 723 -8.23 -18.99 -14.89
N ALA A 724 -8.02 -17.79 -15.43
CA ALA A 724 -8.64 -16.56 -14.91
C ALA A 724 -10.15 -16.53 -15.15
N LEU A 725 -10.87 -15.78 -14.32
CA LEU A 725 -12.32 -15.58 -14.45
C LEU A 725 -12.64 -14.89 -15.77
N THR A 726 -13.57 -15.46 -16.53
CA THR A 726 -14.08 -14.86 -17.78
C THR A 726 -14.92 -13.61 -17.50
N ALA A 727 -15.65 -13.09 -18.50
CA ALA A 727 -16.46 -11.88 -18.31
C ALA A 727 -17.42 -12.04 -17.13
N ASN A 728 -17.28 -11.14 -16.15
CA ASN A 728 -18.12 -11.13 -14.97
C ASN A 728 -18.71 -9.74 -14.77
N PHE A 729 -19.94 -9.68 -14.27
CA PHE A 729 -20.62 -8.42 -14.04
C PHE A 729 -21.33 -8.40 -12.69
N ARG A 730 -21.45 -7.21 -12.12
CA ARG A 730 -22.26 -6.92 -10.94
C ARG A 730 -23.04 -5.65 -11.19
N ALA A 731 -24.28 -5.59 -10.69
CA ALA A 731 -25.10 -4.40 -10.71
C ALA A 731 -25.95 -4.30 -9.45
N GLY A 732 -26.16 -3.09 -8.97
CA GLY A 732 -26.84 -2.87 -7.70
C GLY A 732 -27.30 -1.45 -7.44
N LEU A 733 -27.82 -1.27 -6.24
CA LEU A 733 -28.29 0.02 -5.73
C LEU A 733 -27.56 0.37 -4.45
N ARG A 734 -27.25 1.64 -4.34
CA ARG A 734 -26.67 2.27 -3.15
C ARG A 734 -27.64 3.31 -2.61
N PHE A 735 -27.83 3.29 -1.31
CA PHE A 735 -28.68 4.23 -0.60
C PHE A 735 -27.83 5.07 0.35
N ARG A 736 -28.13 6.36 0.40
CA ARG A 736 -27.53 7.33 1.30
C ARG A 736 -28.62 8.06 2.05
N ILE A 737 -28.61 7.96 3.36
CA ILE A 737 -29.51 8.68 4.25
C ILE A 737 -28.65 9.65 5.04
N GLU A 738 -28.88 10.93 4.85
CA GLU A 738 -28.33 12.01 5.66
C GLU A 738 -29.49 12.57 6.47
N GLY A 739 -29.25 12.88 7.74
CA GLY A 739 -30.19 13.71 8.46
C GLY A 739 -30.18 15.11 7.85
N ASP A 740 -31.32 15.72 7.76
CA ASP A 740 -31.53 17.08 7.21
C ASP A 740 -30.79 18.14 8.04
#